data_9c72d686b1c69eb06dec85d880de1860
#
_entry.id   9c72d686b1c69eb06dec85d880de1860
#
_cell.length_a   1.000
_cell.length_b   1.000
_cell.length_c   1.000
_cell.angle_alpha   90.00
_cell.angle_beta   90.00
_cell.angle_gamma   90.00
#
_symmetry.space_group_name_H-M   'P 1'
#
loop_
_entity.id
_entity.type
_entity.pdbx_description
1 polymer ?
#
loop_
_entity_poly.entity_id
_entity_poly.type
_entity_poly.pdbx_seq_one_letter_code
_entity_poly.pdbx_strand_id
1 'polypeptide(L)'
;VQKGKVKVRLVMSVLLLLLAWRVGGQEADTAERGRTVSELLKGSRPVVAPGYFLFPIAPGKPGFLAGSMGELRPNHFHGGIDIKTGGGVNQPVYSAADGYISRLKQSSFGYGNVLYITHPNGLTTVYGHLNEFRGAVAAELLRRQYEKQSYELEAFFEKDRFPVKRGELVALSGNTGGSAGPHMHWEVRDAQDRQYNPLQWGGFPEIQDHVAPSLQAFAIEPLGIEARVNRVFAKAVMVPKVLPGPGVATNWADTISAFGSVGLLIQGFDRFDNAWNKNGIQRVTVKVNGQAFYQHVIDAVPFPTGTRQVGNFVDFLYQNTQGRTLQKLWVDEGNDLAMYTTGPTKGRLNVEAGKIYSLDITLADSYNNQTPVHLVLRGEKPAYFKTRSAAVKKPALRFEVTRNLLKAVAADNSTDSVAGNLTLLRGNRRLEIRPSYTQNSENVYLYDLRAGLPDSLRFGNITKKFDRQVMIPLGKETSYATAHLNVIFGPETLFDNLYLGTSFKPEPTGHGFWTVGSPLIPLYKTAVLTLKPATPPSDLPRTAIYAATPKGGKAYVGGKWDDKGQITAAIRQFASYRILTDTIAPRGSLIGRPGGQLLFRVGDDLSGLASYRLLIGGKFRLLRFEHKNSTLFTVATDTLGARLRGPAELRLTD
;
A
#
# COMPACT_ATOMS: atom_id res chain seq x y z
N VAL A 1 50.23 1.50 -15.36
CA VAL A 1 48.81 1.26 -15.14
C VAL A 1 48.08 2.17 -16.13
N GLN A 2 47.72 1.63 -17.31
CA GLN A 2 46.98 2.38 -18.34
C GLN A 2 45.54 2.58 -17.86
N LYS A 3 45.14 3.83 -17.62
CA LYS A 3 43.73 4.22 -17.40
C LYS A 3 42.98 3.99 -18.73
N GLY A 4 42.26 2.85 -18.82
CA GLY A 4 41.36 2.60 -19.95
C GLY A 4 40.27 3.67 -19.99
N LYS A 5 40.21 4.44 -21.04
CA LYS A 5 39.14 5.44 -21.26
C LYS A 5 37.84 4.70 -21.54
N VAL A 6 36.86 4.85 -20.65
CA VAL A 6 35.47 4.47 -20.93
C VAL A 6 34.85 5.60 -21.74
N LYS A 7 34.47 5.32 -22.99
CA LYS A 7 33.72 6.28 -23.80
C LYS A 7 32.24 6.12 -23.50
N VAL A 8 31.63 7.15 -22.96
CA VAL A 8 30.18 7.30 -22.84
C VAL A 8 29.72 7.99 -24.13
N ARG A 9 29.01 7.27 -25.00
CA ARG A 9 28.36 7.87 -26.17
C ARG A 9 26.87 8.05 -25.89
N LEU A 10 26.43 9.27 -26.02
CA LEU A 10 25.01 9.65 -26.07
C LEU A 10 24.48 9.31 -27.46
N VAL A 11 23.51 8.46 -27.57
CA VAL A 11 22.77 8.24 -28.80
C VAL A 11 21.34 8.63 -28.57
N MET A 12 20.93 9.77 -29.10
CA MET A 12 19.50 10.11 -29.25
C MET A 12 18.97 9.27 -30.44
N SER A 13 18.28 8.21 -30.13
CA SER A 13 17.54 7.46 -31.16
C SER A 13 16.09 7.36 -30.69
N VAL A 14 15.22 8.04 -31.41
CA VAL A 14 13.76 7.86 -31.31
C VAL A 14 13.44 6.49 -31.91
N LEU A 15 13.26 5.49 -31.08
CA LEU A 15 12.65 4.23 -31.49
C LEU A 15 11.36 4.07 -30.70
N LEU A 16 10.23 4.24 -31.38
CA LEU A 16 8.90 3.87 -30.91
C LEU A 16 8.88 2.37 -30.64
N LEU A 17 9.09 1.96 -29.40
CA LEU A 17 8.77 0.62 -28.92
C LEU A 17 7.97 0.75 -27.61
N LEU A 18 6.76 0.23 -27.71
CA LEU A 18 5.81 0.00 -26.63
C LEU A 18 6.48 -0.65 -25.40
N LEU A 19 6.89 0.15 -24.44
CA LEU A 19 7.22 -0.31 -23.10
C LEU A 19 6.47 0.58 -22.10
N ALA A 20 5.25 0.14 -21.82
CA ALA A 20 4.46 0.65 -20.72
C ALA A 20 5.09 0.18 -19.39
N TRP A 21 5.18 1.12 -18.45
CA TRP A 21 5.12 0.87 -17.03
C TRP A 21 6.38 0.46 -16.28
N ARG A 22 6.99 1.41 -15.60
CA ARG A 22 7.70 1.12 -14.34
C ARG A 22 7.62 2.29 -13.37
N VAL A 23 6.62 2.28 -12.53
CA VAL A 23 6.67 2.96 -11.24
C VAL A 23 6.55 1.87 -10.17
N GLY A 24 7.49 1.86 -9.22
CA GLY A 24 7.67 0.82 -8.20
C GLY A 24 6.39 0.38 -7.51
N GLY A 25 5.84 -0.71 -7.99
CA GLY A 25 4.75 -1.48 -7.45
C GLY A 25 4.87 -2.88 -8.02
N GLN A 26 4.54 -3.88 -7.24
CA GLN A 26 4.39 -5.24 -7.74
C GLN A 26 3.52 -5.21 -9.01
N GLU A 27 4.08 -5.60 -10.14
CA GLU A 27 3.33 -5.70 -11.39
C GLU A 27 2.17 -6.68 -11.18
N ALA A 28 0.97 -6.27 -11.54
CA ALA A 28 -0.17 -7.16 -11.61
C ALA A 28 0.12 -8.23 -12.65
N ASP A 29 0.05 -9.49 -12.24
CA ASP A 29 0.14 -10.62 -13.14
C ASP A 29 -1.04 -10.56 -14.12
N THR A 30 -0.78 -10.74 -15.40
CA THR A 30 -1.78 -10.63 -16.49
C THR A 30 -2.89 -11.69 -16.43
N ALA A 31 -2.78 -12.66 -15.51
CA ALA A 31 -3.73 -13.77 -15.36
C ALA A 31 -5.07 -13.39 -14.65
N GLU A 32 -5.16 -12.23 -13.98
CA GLU A 32 -6.36 -11.84 -13.20
C GLU A 32 -7.37 -10.98 -13.97
N ARG A 33 -7.42 -11.04 -15.28
CA ARG A 33 -8.43 -10.27 -16.02
C ARG A 33 -9.84 -10.81 -15.73
N GLY A 34 -10.59 -10.08 -14.90
CA GLY A 34 -12.05 -10.19 -14.80
C GLY A 34 -12.62 -10.99 -13.64
N ARG A 35 -11.82 -11.46 -12.65
CA ARG A 35 -12.37 -12.14 -11.46
C ARG A 35 -12.46 -11.16 -10.28
N THR A 36 -13.59 -11.20 -9.56
CA THR A 36 -13.73 -10.49 -8.28
C THR A 36 -12.96 -11.22 -7.18
N VAL A 37 -12.53 -10.49 -6.13
CA VAL A 37 -11.88 -11.09 -4.95
C VAL A 37 -12.76 -12.18 -4.32
N SER A 38 -14.09 -11.99 -4.33
CA SER A 38 -15.06 -12.99 -3.85
C SER A 38 -15.05 -14.28 -4.68
N GLU A 39 -14.83 -14.20 -5.99
CA GLU A 39 -14.71 -15.39 -6.87
C GLU A 39 -13.40 -16.12 -6.67
N LEU A 40 -12.32 -15.39 -6.40
CA LEU A 40 -11.01 -15.97 -6.09
C LEU A 40 -10.98 -16.73 -4.75
N LEU A 41 -11.89 -16.39 -3.83
CA LEU A 41 -11.99 -17.00 -2.50
C LEU A 41 -12.93 -18.20 -2.43
N LYS A 42 -13.64 -18.53 -3.51
CA LYS A 42 -14.48 -19.74 -3.60
C LYS A 42 -13.61 -20.96 -3.80
N GLY A 43 -13.20 -21.57 -2.71
CA GLY A 43 -12.46 -22.85 -2.71
C GLY A 43 -12.12 -23.27 -1.30
N SER A 44 -12.11 -24.59 -1.06
CA SER A 44 -11.66 -25.14 0.21
C SER A 44 -10.20 -24.79 0.43
N ARG A 45 -9.85 -24.48 1.68
CA ARG A 45 -8.45 -24.27 2.08
C ARG A 45 -7.65 -25.56 1.78
N PRO A 46 -6.45 -25.47 1.17
CA PRO A 46 -5.65 -26.67 0.92
C PRO A 46 -5.25 -27.34 2.24
N VAL A 47 -5.43 -28.64 2.29
CA VAL A 47 -4.97 -29.46 3.41
C VAL A 47 -3.52 -29.82 3.16
N VAL A 48 -2.63 -29.42 4.05
CA VAL A 48 -1.20 -29.73 3.98
C VAL A 48 -0.81 -30.46 5.25
N ALA A 49 -0.17 -31.63 5.09
CA ALA A 49 0.30 -32.38 6.25
C ALA A 49 1.40 -31.64 7.01
N PRO A 50 1.44 -31.71 8.34
CA PRO A 50 2.56 -31.18 9.12
C PRO A 50 3.90 -31.71 8.61
N GLY A 51 4.90 -30.82 8.46
CA GLY A 51 6.23 -31.20 7.97
C GLY A 51 6.33 -31.42 6.46
N TYR A 52 5.27 -31.23 5.68
CA TYR A 52 5.34 -31.30 4.21
C TYR A 52 6.36 -30.33 3.63
N PHE A 53 6.33 -29.07 4.12
CA PHE A 53 7.32 -28.08 3.73
C PHE A 53 8.52 -28.09 4.68
N LEU A 54 9.72 -28.09 4.10
CA LEU A 54 10.98 -27.83 4.79
C LEU A 54 11.16 -26.32 4.96
N PHE A 55 11.68 -25.88 6.11
CA PHE A 55 12.08 -24.51 6.27
C PHE A 55 13.23 -24.17 5.30
N PRO A 56 13.09 -23.13 4.43
CA PRO A 56 13.96 -23.02 3.27
C PRO A 56 15.34 -22.41 3.53
N ILE A 57 15.59 -21.89 4.73
CA ILE A 57 16.89 -21.34 5.17
C ILE A 57 17.40 -22.11 6.38
N ALA A 58 18.60 -22.65 6.30
CA ALA A 58 19.26 -23.38 7.39
C ALA A 58 18.30 -24.35 8.11
N PRO A 59 17.67 -25.31 7.39
CA PRO A 59 16.70 -26.23 7.98
C PRO A 59 17.28 -26.99 9.16
N GLY A 60 16.47 -27.19 10.21
CA GLY A 60 16.87 -27.83 11.46
C GLY A 60 17.70 -26.96 12.40
N LYS A 61 17.89 -25.66 12.10
CA LYS A 61 18.59 -24.71 12.99
C LYS A 61 17.63 -23.59 13.38
N PRO A 62 17.75 -23.00 14.61
CA PRO A 62 16.93 -21.88 15.01
C PRO A 62 16.97 -20.74 13.98
N GLY A 63 15.78 -20.29 13.56
CA GLY A 63 15.57 -19.23 12.60
C GLY A 63 14.83 -18.05 13.22
N PHE A 64 14.85 -16.91 12.54
CA PHE A 64 14.16 -15.69 12.98
C PHE A 64 13.43 -15.05 11.81
N LEU A 65 12.26 -14.47 12.08
CA LEU A 65 11.51 -13.72 11.10
C LEU A 65 11.79 -12.22 11.20
N ALA A 66 11.81 -11.56 10.04
CA ALA A 66 11.83 -10.12 9.91
C ALA A 66 10.42 -9.55 9.63
N GLY A 67 9.52 -10.39 9.13
CA GLY A 67 8.13 -10.06 8.84
C GLY A 67 7.26 -11.31 8.76
N SER A 68 5.99 -11.22 9.16
CA SER A 68 5.01 -12.30 9.09
C SER A 68 3.93 -12.04 8.04
N MET A 69 3.19 -13.09 7.66
CA MET A 69 1.98 -12.95 6.84
C MET A 69 0.99 -11.98 7.47
N GLY A 70 0.40 -11.11 6.65
CA GLY A 70 -0.60 -10.13 7.10
C GLY A 70 -0.02 -8.89 7.79
N GLU A 71 1.30 -8.76 7.92
CA GLU A 71 1.91 -7.51 8.38
C GLU A 71 1.45 -6.33 7.51
N LEU A 72 1.03 -5.24 8.16
CA LEU A 72 0.51 -4.06 7.49
C LEU A 72 1.65 -3.22 6.91
N ARG A 73 1.87 -3.34 5.63
CA ARG A 73 2.78 -2.46 4.86
C ARG A 73 2.03 -1.18 4.44
N PRO A 74 2.71 -0.11 4.00
CA PRO A 74 2.04 1.15 3.68
C PRO A 74 0.89 1.06 2.66
N ASN A 75 0.94 0.10 1.73
CA ASN A 75 0.01 -0.04 0.62
C ASN A 75 -0.44 -1.48 0.32
N HIS A 76 -0.05 -2.46 1.13
CA HIS A 76 -0.43 -3.86 0.95
C HIS A 76 -0.26 -4.67 2.24
N PHE A 77 -0.97 -5.81 2.35
CA PHE A 77 -0.64 -6.84 3.32
C PHE A 77 0.61 -7.58 2.87
N HIS A 78 1.50 -7.88 3.80
CA HIS A 78 2.63 -8.77 3.54
C HIS A 78 2.11 -10.19 3.24
N GLY A 79 2.49 -10.76 2.09
CA GLY A 79 1.90 -11.98 1.54
C GLY A 79 2.59 -13.28 1.92
N GLY A 80 3.59 -13.24 2.82
CA GLY A 80 4.37 -14.41 3.23
C GLY A 80 5.12 -14.19 4.53
N ILE A 81 6.27 -14.82 4.67
CA ILE A 81 7.21 -14.58 5.78
C ILE A 81 8.55 -14.09 5.24
N ASP A 82 9.16 -13.16 5.97
CA ASP A 82 10.52 -12.66 5.70
C ASP A 82 11.49 -13.37 6.66
N ILE A 83 12.33 -14.26 6.16
CA ILE A 83 13.28 -15.06 6.94
C ILE A 83 14.60 -14.30 7.02
N LYS A 84 15.09 -14.04 8.22
CA LYS A 84 16.39 -13.39 8.45
C LYS A 84 17.54 -14.26 7.96
N THR A 85 18.54 -13.61 7.36
CA THR A 85 19.76 -14.26 6.84
C THR A 85 21.02 -13.78 7.57
N GLY A 86 20.88 -13.43 8.86
CA GLY A 86 22.00 -12.96 9.68
C GLY A 86 22.57 -11.59 9.28
N GLY A 87 21.78 -10.77 8.54
CA GLY A 87 22.19 -9.46 8.04
C GLY A 87 23.08 -9.53 6.78
N GLY A 88 23.35 -10.73 6.24
CA GLY A 88 24.16 -10.97 5.06
C GLY A 88 23.36 -11.55 3.88
N VAL A 89 23.98 -11.53 2.71
CA VAL A 89 23.49 -12.20 1.50
C VAL A 89 24.19 -13.56 1.32
N ASN A 90 23.74 -14.34 0.33
CA ASN A 90 24.34 -15.63 -0.08
C ASN A 90 24.16 -16.80 0.92
N GLN A 91 23.18 -16.73 1.82
CA GLN A 91 22.78 -17.93 2.56
C GLN A 91 22.14 -18.93 1.60
N PRO A 92 22.42 -20.25 1.72
CA PRO A 92 21.79 -21.27 0.92
C PRO A 92 20.28 -21.27 1.07
N VAL A 93 19.56 -21.34 -0.05
CA VAL A 93 18.11 -21.45 -0.14
C VAL A 93 17.74 -22.80 -0.71
N TYR A 94 16.95 -23.56 0.03
CA TYR A 94 16.57 -24.92 -0.30
C TYR A 94 15.12 -25.02 -0.75
N SER A 95 14.84 -25.94 -1.69
CA SER A 95 13.46 -26.26 -2.06
C SER A 95 12.69 -26.81 -0.86
N ALA A 96 11.54 -26.24 -0.57
CA ALA A 96 10.73 -26.62 0.60
C ALA A 96 10.07 -28.00 0.46
N ALA A 97 9.83 -28.49 -0.77
CA ALA A 97 9.29 -29.79 -1.05
C ALA A 97 9.72 -30.26 -2.46
N ASP A 98 9.47 -31.50 -2.80
CA ASP A 98 9.60 -32.02 -4.17
C ASP A 98 8.73 -31.21 -5.11
N GLY A 99 9.21 -30.96 -6.34
CA GLY A 99 8.47 -30.19 -7.32
C GLY A 99 9.28 -29.90 -8.58
N TYR A 100 8.94 -28.82 -9.25
CA TYR A 100 9.69 -28.31 -10.38
C TYR A 100 9.67 -26.79 -10.39
N ILE A 101 10.73 -26.17 -10.91
CA ILE A 101 10.78 -24.73 -11.10
C ILE A 101 9.82 -24.37 -12.23
N SER A 102 8.68 -23.79 -11.90
CA SER A 102 7.62 -23.43 -12.85
C SER A 102 7.79 -22.02 -13.43
N ARG A 103 8.39 -21.11 -12.65
CA ARG A 103 8.61 -19.72 -13.05
C ARG A 103 9.84 -19.17 -12.37
N LEU A 104 10.54 -18.28 -13.04
CA LEU A 104 11.51 -17.37 -12.43
C LEU A 104 11.36 -15.96 -13.02
N LYS A 105 11.71 -14.97 -12.22
CA LYS A 105 11.72 -13.58 -12.68
C LYS A 105 12.94 -12.87 -12.09
N GLN A 106 13.58 -12.03 -12.90
CA GLN A 106 14.57 -11.05 -12.46
C GLN A 106 14.05 -9.67 -12.77
N SER A 107 14.01 -8.84 -11.75
CA SER A 107 13.53 -7.45 -11.84
C SER A 107 14.33 -6.57 -10.89
N SER A 108 14.48 -5.32 -11.24
CA SER A 108 15.08 -4.30 -10.36
C SER A 108 14.14 -3.89 -9.22
N PHE A 109 12.85 -4.23 -9.29
CA PHE A 109 11.80 -3.81 -8.34
C PHE A 109 11.01 -5.00 -7.79
N GLY A 110 10.10 -4.74 -6.86
CA GLY A 110 9.21 -5.75 -6.28
C GLY A 110 9.98 -6.89 -5.60
N TYR A 111 9.69 -8.14 -5.96
CA TYR A 111 10.40 -9.31 -5.43
C TYR A 111 11.87 -9.42 -5.85
N GLY A 112 12.33 -8.56 -6.76
CA GLY A 112 13.70 -8.66 -7.29
C GLY A 112 13.90 -9.94 -8.10
N ASN A 113 14.91 -10.71 -7.72
CA ASN A 113 15.10 -12.08 -8.24
C ASN A 113 14.21 -13.01 -7.45
N VAL A 114 13.31 -13.70 -8.15
CA VAL A 114 12.30 -14.56 -7.53
C VAL A 114 12.18 -15.89 -8.28
N LEU A 115 12.05 -16.97 -7.51
CA LEU A 115 11.87 -18.33 -7.97
C LEU A 115 10.54 -18.89 -7.50
N TYR A 116 9.84 -19.60 -8.36
CA TYR A 116 8.58 -20.29 -8.07
C TYR A 116 8.76 -21.79 -8.29
N ILE A 117 8.41 -22.58 -7.28
CA ILE A 117 8.44 -24.03 -7.35
C ILE A 117 7.03 -24.57 -7.16
N THR A 118 6.51 -25.26 -8.17
CA THR A 118 5.19 -25.91 -8.11
C THR A 118 5.35 -27.34 -7.64
N HIS A 119 4.57 -27.73 -6.65
CA HIS A 119 4.63 -29.00 -5.94
C HIS A 119 3.54 -29.98 -6.38
N PRO A 120 3.70 -31.31 -6.15
CA PRO A 120 2.71 -32.31 -6.53
C PRO A 120 1.32 -32.12 -5.90
N ASN A 121 1.23 -31.43 -4.75
CA ASN A 121 -0.04 -31.12 -4.09
C ASN A 121 -0.78 -29.92 -4.71
N GLY A 122 -0.27 -29.34 -5.82
CA GLY A 122 -0.86 -28.20 -6.51
C GLY A 122 -0.53 -26.83 -5.91
N LEU A 123 0.25 -26.77 -4.83
CA LEU A 123 0.73 -25.52 -4.25
C LEU A 123 2.05 -25.08 -4.91
N THR A 124 2.32 -23.78 -4.84
CA THR A 124 3.55 -23.17 -5.33
C THR A 124 4.22 -22.42 -4.20
N THR A 125 5.52 -22.70 -3.97
CA THR A 125 6.34 -21.88 -3.07
C THR A 125 7.09 -20.80 -3.85
N VAL A 126 7.17 -19.60 -3.27
CA VAL A 126 7.81 -18.43 -3.88
C VAL A 126 8.97 -17.97 -3.00
N TYR A 127 10.13 -17.77 -3.62
CA TYR A 127 11.39 -17.40 -2.96
C TYR A 127 11.85 -16.07 -3.53
N GLY A 128 11.68 -14.99 -2.77
CA GLY A 128 11.97 -13.62 -3.22
C GLY A 128 13.29 -13.05 -2.71
N HIS A 129 13.65 -11.90 -3.26
CA HIS A 129 14.85 -11.11 -2.92
C HIS A 129 16.18 -11.85 -3.09
N LEU A 130 16.21 -12.91 -3.93
CA LEU A 130 17.37 -13.76 -4.13
C LEU A 130 18.55 -13.00 -4.75
N ASN A 131 19.77 -13.43 -4.43
CA ASN A 131 20.96 -12.92 -5.08
C ASN A 131 21.31 -13.70 -6.33
N GLU A 132 21.21 -15.03 -6.27
CA GLU A 132 21.65 -15.94 -7.33
C GLU A 132 20.78 -17.19 -7.40
N PHE A 133 20.46 -17.66 -8.60
CA PHE A 133 19.86 -18.97 -8.82
C PHE A 133 20.92 -20.04 -8.96
N ARG A 134 20.58 -21.29 -8.62
CA ARG A 134 21.48 -22.43 -8.68
C ARG A 134 20.91 -23.53 -9.61
N GLY A 135 21.77 -24.49 -9.96
CA GLY A 135 21.40 -25.59 -10.82
C GLY A 135 21.26 -25.24 -12.31
N ALA A 136 20.64 -26.15 -13.07
CA ALA A 136 20.51 -26.03 -14.53
C ALA A 136 19.70 -24.78 -14.97
N VAL A 137 18.77 -24.31 -14.16
CA VAL A 137 17.95 -23.13 -14.46
C VAL A 137 18.78 -21.84 -14.53
N ALA A 138 19.90 -21.76 -13.80
CA ALA A 138 20.78 -20.58 -13.84
C ALA A 138 21.46 -20.42 -15.21
N ALA A 139 21.89 -21.54 -15.84
CA ALA A 139 22.48 -21.51 -17.18
C ALA A 139 21.44 -21.13 -18.26
N GLU A 140 20.23 -21.68 -18.17
CA GLU A 140 19.12 -21.34 -19.07
C GLU A 140 18.72 -19.87 -18.95
N LEU A 141 18.69 -19.32 -17.73
CA LEU A 141 18.43 -17.91 -17.48
C LEU A 141 19.49 -17.04 -18.18
N LEU A 142 20.78 -17.32 -17.97
CA LEU A 142 21.87 -16.56 -18.58
C LEU A 142 21.79 -16.59 -20.12
N ARG A 143 21.49 -17.76 -20.70
CA ARG A 143 21.27 -17.90 -22.14
C ARG A 143 20.17 -16.96 -22.63
N ARG A 144 18.98 -16.99 -22.00
CA ARG A 144 17.84 -16.13 -22.38
C ARG A 144 18.12 -14.65 -22.17
N GLN A 145 18.86 -14.28 -21.13
CA GLN A 145 19.29 -12.89 -20.90
C GLN A 145 20.19 -12.36 -22.03
N TYR A 146 21.09 -13.20 -22.54
CA TYR A 146 21.92 -12.83 -23.68
C TYR A 146 21.13 -12.76 -24.98
N GLU A 147 20.20 -13.66 -25.23
CA GLU A 147 19.29 -13.58 -26.37
C GLU A 147 18.44 -12.31 -26.36
N LYS A 148 17.88 -11.98 -25.19
CA LYS A 148 17.08 -10.77 -24.99
C LYS A 148 17.93 -9.51 -24.81
N GLN A 149 19.23 -9.66 -24.56
CA GLN A 149 20.15 -8.57 -24.18
C GLN A 149 19.62 -7.71 -23.02
N SER A 150 19.09 -8.34 -21.98
CA SER A 150 18.50 -7.70 -20.82
C SER A 150 18.74 -8.53 -19.56
N TYR A 151 19.05 -7.88 -18.44
CA TYR A 151 19.05 -8.52 -17.14
C TYR A 151 17.64 -8.91 -16.73
N GLU A 152 16.68 -8.02 -16.99
CA GLU A 152 15.30 -8.24 -16.60
C GLU A 152 14.64 -9.24 -17.53
N LEU A 153 14.20 -10.34 -16.93
CA LEU A 153 13.63 -11.47 -17.61
C LEU A 153 12.56 -12.12 -16.74
N GLU A 154 11.52 -12.62 -17.39
CA GLU A 154 10.54 -13.52 -16.81
C GLU A 154 10.44 -14.76 -17.70
N ALA A 155 10.49 -15.95 -17.09
CA ALA A 155 10.48 -17.21 -17.80
C ALA A 155 9.58 -18.22 -17.08
N PHE A 156 8.77 -18.92 -17.85
CA PHE A 156 7.90 -20.02 -17.40
C PHE A 156 8.44 -21.33 -17.96
N PHE A 157 8.27 -22.41 -17.21
CA PHE A 157 8.82 -23.71 -17.55
C PHE A 157 7.77 -24.81 -17.35
N GLU A 158 7.81 -25.80 -18.24
CA GLU A 158 6.98 -26.99 -18.16
C GLU A 158 7.45 -27.93 -17.04
N LYS A 159 6.53 -28.77 -16.57
CA LYS A 159 6.67 -29.64 -15.38
C LYS A 159 7.98 -30.44 -15.35
N ASP A 160 8.41 -30.98 -16.46
CA ASP A 160 9.56 -31.88 -16.51
C ASP A 160 10.88 -31.18 -16.84
N ARG A 161 10.87 -29.85 -17.00
CA ARG A 161 12.05 -29.11 -17.47
C ARG A 161 13.12 -28.95 -16.40
N PHE A 162 12.73 -28.61 -15.18
CA PHE A 162 13.62 -28.32 -14.05
C PHE A 162 13.05 -28.95 -12.77
N PRO A 163 13.06 -30.30 -12.64
CA PRO A 163 12.62 -30.95 -11.43
C PRO A 163 13.57 -30.64 -10.28
N VAL A 164 13.04 -30.53 -9.06
CA VAL A 164 13.81 -30.32 -7.83
C VAL A 164 13.31 -31.22 -6.72
N LYS A 165 14.21 -31.60 -5.82
CA LYS A 165 13.91 -32.39 -4.63
C LYS A 165 13.81 -31.52 -3.39
N ARG A 166 13.00 -31.95 -2.42
CA ARG A 166 12.94 -31.34 -1.10
C ARG A 166 14.34 -31.27 -0.49
N GLY A 167 14.78 -30.08 -0.06
CA GLY A 167 16.11 -29.83 0.48
C GLY A 167 17.21 -29.65 -0.59
N GLU A 168 16.88 -29.62 -1.88
CA GLU A 168 17.84 -29.26 -2.92
C GLU A 168 18.19 -27.77 -2.89
N LEU A 169 19.46 -27.44 -3.06
CA LEU A 169 19.96 -26.07 -3.16
C LEU A 169 19.50 -25.43 -4.48
N VAL A 170 18.57 -24.49 -4.42
CA VAL A 170 17.97 -23.87 -5.60
C VAL A 170 18.40 -22.41 -5.83
N ALA A 171 18.86 -21.72 -4.78
CA ALA A 171 19.26 -20.32 -4.87
C ALA A 171 20.17 -19.91 -3.70
N LEU A 172 20.66 -18.67 -3.75
CA LEU A 172 21.27 -17.95 -2.62
C LEU A 172 20.42 -16.74 -2.25
N SER A 173 20.26 -16.50 -0.94
CA SER A 173 19.54 -15.35 -0.41
C SER A 173 20.19 -14.03 -0.78
N GLY A 174 19.42 -12.95 -0.81
CA GLY A 174 19.93 -11.66 -1.25
C GLY A 174 19.25 -10.46 -0.60
N ASN A 175 19.23 -9.38 -1.37
CA ASN A 175 18.60 -8.10 -1.03
C ASN A 175 18.11 -7.39 -2.30
N THR A 176 17.65 -8.16 -3.31
CA THR A 176 17.24 -7.61 -4.61
C THR A 176 15.82 -7.05 -4.58
N GLY A 177 15.51 -6.15 -5.51
CA GLY A 177 14.17 -5.57 -5.60
C GLY A 177 13.83 -4.61 -4.45
N GLY A 178 12.58 -4.59 -4.01
CA GLY A 178 12.02 -3.67 -3.01
C GLY A 178 12.38 -3.97 -1.54
N SER A 179 13.44 -4.72 -1.30
CA SER A 179 13.90 -5.11 0.04
C SER A 179 14.68 -3.98 0.74
N ALA A 180 14.40 -3.74 2.02
CA ALA A 180 15.11 -2.74 2.84
C ALA A 180 16.44 -3.25 3.44
N GLY A 181 16.68 -4.57 3.45
CA GLY A 181 17.87 -5.21 3.98
C GLY A 181 17.91 -6.69 3.65
N PRO A 182 19.07 -7.40 3.82
CA PRO A 182 19.20 -8.81 3.49
C PRO A 182 18.22 -9.69 4.25
N HIS A 183 17.37 -10.39 3.52
CA HIS A 183 16.44 -11.43 4.00
C HIS A 183 15.98 -12.28 2.81
N MET A 184 15.27 -13.36 3.08
CA MET A 184 14.59 -14.16 2.07
C MET A 184 13.08 -14.08 2.31
N HIS A 185 12.34 -13.55 1.34
CA HIS A 185 10.88 -13.54 1.35
C HIS A 185 10.36 -14.89 0.86
N TRP A 186 9.45 -15.52 1.61
CA TRP A 186 8.90 -16.82 1.29
C TRP A 186 7.39 -16.89 1.40
N GLU A 187 6.74 -17.43 0.35
CA GLU A 187 5.30 -17.57 0.28
C GLU A 187 4.88 -18.98 -0.09
N VAL A 188 3.64 -19.31 0.25
CA VAL A 188 2.93 -20.46 -0.28
C VAL A 188 1.66 -19.97 -0.96
N ARG A 189 1.47 -20.37 -2.22
CA ARG A 189 0.31 -20.00 -3.04
C ARG A 189 -0.40 -21.23 -3.57
N ASP A 190 -1.70 -21.07 -3.86
CA ASP A 190 -2.43 -22.02 -4.68
C ASP A 190 -2.44 -21.63 -6.17
N ALA A 191 -3.16 -22.43 -6.98
CA ALA A 191 -3.29 -22.20 -8.42
C ALA A 191 -4.10 -20.93 -8.78
N GLN A 192 -4.75 -20.29 -7.81
CA GLN A 192 -5.47 -19.02 -7.96
C GLN A 192 -4.68 -17.82 -7.41
N ASP A 193 -3.37 -18.01 -7.15
CA ASP A 193 -2.49 -17.00 -6.54
C ASP A 193 -2.94 -16.49 -5.16
N ARG A 194 -3.74 -17.28 -4.41
CA ARG A 194 -4.00 -16.96 -3.01
C ARG A 194 -2.75 -17.23 -2.20
N GLN A 195 -2.28 -16.24 -1.50
CA GLN A 195 -1.15 -16.33 -0.56
C GLN A 195 -1.66 -16.84 0.79
N TYR A 196 -1.03 -17.86 1.32
CA TYR A 196 -1.38 -18.48 2.60
C TYR A 196 -0.31 -18.20 3.65
N ASN A 197 -0.72 -18.11 4.91
CA ASN A 197 0.22 -18.02 6.02
C ASN A 197 1.00 -19.33 6.17
N PRO A 198 2.30 -19.35 5.89
CA PRO A 198 3.08 -20.61 5.94
C PRO A 198 3.16 -21.21 7.35
N LEU A 199 3.00 -20.40 8.40
CA LEU A 199 3.10 -20.85 9.80
C LEU A 199 1.89 -21.67 10.25
N GLN A 200 0.79 -21.70 9.47
CA GLN A 200 -0.43 -22.41 9.85
C GLN A 200 -0.40 -23.93 9.60
N TRP A 201 0.56 -24.43 8.83
CA TRP A 201 0.61 -25.86 8.45
C TRP A 201 1.55 -26.68 9.31
N GLY A 202 1.46 -26.51 10.64
CA GLY A 202 2.13 -27.38 11.59
C GLY A 202 3.51 -26.91 12.00
N GLY A 203 3.76 -25.62 11.83
CA GLY A 203 4.92 -24.96 12.39
C GLY A 203 6.25 -25.44 11.80
N PHE A 204 7.18 -24.56 11.84
CA PHE A 204 8.57 -24.87 11.60
C PHE A 204 9.25 -24.91 12.96
N PRO A 205 9.89 -26.03 13.36
CA PRO A 205 10.59 -26.12 14.64
C PRO A 205 11.71 -25.08 14.76
N GLU A 206 12.13 -24.53 13.63
CA GLU A 206 13.11 -23.45 13.55
C GLU A 206 12.60 -22.12 14.12
N ILE A 207 11.28 -21.90 14.08
CA ILE A 207 10.65 -20.65 14.55
C ILE A 207 9.90 -20.93 15.84
N GLN A 208 10.25 -20.20 16.89
CA GLN A 208 9.58 -20.28 18.20
C GLN A 208 8.90 -18.94 18.50
N ASP A 209 7.73 -19.03 19.12
CA ASP A 209 6.96 -17.87 19.54
C ASP A 209 6.11 -18.18 20.77
N HIS A 210 6.43 -17.51 21.86
CA HIS A 210 5.71 -17.54 23.13
C HIS A 210 5.27 -16.12 23.56
N VAL A 211 5.44 -15.14 22.68
CA VAL A 211 5.17 -13.73 22.96
C VAL A 211 3.79 -13.36 22.43
N ALA A 212 2.88 -13.02 23.32
CA ALA A 212 1.56 -12.59 22.92
C ALA A 212 1.59 -11.20 22.23
N PRO A 213 0.70 -10.94 21.25
CA PRO A 213 0.61 -9.66 20.55
C PRO A 213 0.44 -8.47 21.51
N SER A 214 1.08 -7.36 21.18
CA SER A 214 1.03 -6.13 21.98
C SER A 214 -0.03 -5.17 21.46
N LEU A 215 -0.97 -4.73 22.33
CA LEU A 215 -1.89 -3.63 22.04
C LEU A 215 -1.19 -2.29 22.35
N GLN A 216 -1.15 -1.39 21.38
CA GLN A 216 -0.54 -0.06 21.52
C GLN A 216 -1.58 1.05 21.70
N ALA A 217 -2.74 0.91 21.07
CA ALA A 217 -3.86 1.81 21.24
C ALA A 217 -5.17 1.11 20.88
N PHE A 218 -6.23 1.59 21.50
CA PHE A 218 -7.61 1.31 21.15
C PHE A 218 -8.28 2.62 20.75
N ALA A 219 -9.20 2.58 19.78
CA ALA A 219 -9.94 3.77 19.41
C ALA A 219 -11.41 3.44 19.11
N ILE A 220 -12.26 4.43 19.31
CA ILE A 220 -13.68 4.40 18.92
C ILE A 220 -13.95 5.59 18.02
N GLU A 221 -14.63 5.35 16.91
CA GLU A 221 -14.96 6.35 15.90
C GLU A 221 -16.47 6.44 15.68
N PRO A 222 -17.08 7.65 15.65
CA PRO A 222 -18.47 7.83 15.25
C PRO A 222 -18.61 7.60 13.75
N LEU A 223 -19.55 6.72 13.32
CA LEU A 223 -19.74 6.34 11.92
C LEU A 223 -20.99 6.95 11.27
N GLY A 224 -21.90 7.52 12.05
CA GLY A 224 -23.14 8.15 11.58
C GLY A 224 -23.29 9.58 12.07
N ILE A 225 -24.15 10.37 11.43
CA ILE A 225 -24.37 11.79 11.76
C ILE A 225 -24.82 12.00 13.21
N GLU A 226 -25.61 11.06 13.75
CA GLU A 226 -26.09 11.10 15.15
C GLU A 226 -25.09 10.50 16.15
N ALA A 227 -24.04 9.81 15.65
CA ALA A 227 -23.10 9.13 16.51
C ALA A 227 -22.17 10.11 17.26
N ARG A 228 -21.88 9.78 18.52
CA ARG A 228 -20.94 10.53 19.36
C ARG A 228 -20.08 9.56 20.17
N VAL A 229 -18.87 9.99 20.44
CA VAL A 229 -17.98 9.36 21.41
C VAL A 229 -17.55 10.45 22.40
N ASN A 230 -17.73 10.20 23.70
CA ASN A 230 -17.52 11.22 24.74
C ASN A 230 -18.21 12.55 24.41
N ARG A 231 -19.47 12.46 23.96
CA ARG A 231 -20.37 13.56 23.58
C ARG A 231 -20.01 14.32 22.30
N VAL A 232 -18.85 14.04 21.67
CA VAL A 232 -18.37 14.77 20.47
C VAL A 232 -18.37 13.86 19.23
N PHE A 233 -18.43 14.48 18.06
CA PHE A 233 -18.20 13.82 16.77
C PHE A 233 -16.70 13.83 16.45
N ALA A 234 -15.97 12.97 17.14
CA ALA A 234 -14.54 12.80 16.97
C ALA A 234 -14.13 11.38 17.38
N LYS A 235 -13.06 10.88 16.77
CA LYS A 235 -12.40 9.64 17.19
C LYS A 235 -11.76 9.84 18.56
N ALA A 236 -12.05 8.94 19.50
CA ALA A 236 -11.37 8.86 20.78
C ALA A 236 -10.29 7.79 20.69
N VAL A 237 -9.03 8.16 20.92
CA VAL A 237 -7.88 7.24 20.93
C VAL A 237 -7.36 7.13 22.36
N MET A 238 -7.23 5.89 22.83
CA MET A 238 -6.82 5.57 24.18
C MET A 238 -5.56 4.69 24.13
N VAL A 239 -4.58 5.01 24.95
CA VAL A 239 -3.37 4.20 25.12
C VAL A 239 -3.54 3.31 26.34
N PRO A 240 -3.39 1.99 26.22
CA PRO A 240 -3.53 1.09 27.37
C PRO A 240 -2.45 1.38 28.42
N LYS A 241 -2.82 1.30 29.69
CA LYS A 241 -1.84 1.23 30.77
C LYS A 241 -1.32 -0.20 30.81
N VAL A 242 -0.03 -0.37 30.56
CA VAL A 242 0.63 -1.68 30.67
C VAL A 242 0.72 -2.04 32.14
N LEU A 243 0.00 -3.07 32.54
CA LEU A 243 0.17 -3.66 33.90
C LEU A 243 1.35 -4.65 33.85
N PRO A 244 2.20 -4.71 34.87
CA PRO A 244 3.25 -5.72 34.95
C PRO A 244 2.65 -7.12 35.13
N GLY A 245 3.01 -8.07 34.25
CA GLY A 245 2.64 -9.48 34.35
C GLY A 245 2.30 -10.12 33.01
N PRO A 246 2.32 -11.46 32.90
CA PRO A 246 1.85 -12.16 31.71
C PRO A 246 0.33 -12.00 31.59
N GLY A 247 -0.10 -11.46 30.46
CA GLY A 247 -1.51 -11.18 30.18
C GLY A 247 -1.90 -9.77 30.65
N VAL A 248 -1.72 -8.81 29.77
CA VAL A 248 -2.11 -7.42 30.04
C VAL A 248 -3.62 -7.28 29.89
N ALA A 249 -4.33 -7.48 31.00
CA ALA A 249 -5.71 -7.01 31.11
C ALA A 249 -5.67 -5.49 31.24
N THR A 250 -5.93 -4.79 30.17
CA THR A 250 -6.09 -3.34 30.20
C THR A 250 -7.50 -3.02 30.71
N ASN A 251 -7.65 -2.94 32.02
CA ASN A 251 -8.82 -2.29 32.59
C ASN A 251 -8.64 -0.78 32.41
N TRP A 252 -9.30 -0.21 31.38
CA TRP A 252 -9.52 1.23 31.37
C TRP A 252 -10.55 1.54 32.45
N ALA A 253 -10.10 2.23 33.49
CA ALA A 253 -10.96 2.59 34.64
C ALA A 253 -12.12 3.52 34.26
N ASP A 254 -12.03 4.18 33.10
CA ASP A 254 -13.02 5.15 32.66
C ASP A 254 -14.01 4.51 31.67
N THR A 255 -15.28 4.49 32.06
CA THR A 255 -16.37 4.13 31.17
C THR A 255 -16.45 5.14 30.03
N ILE A 256 -16.35 4.67 28.78
CA ILE A 256 -16.44 5.53 27.58
C ILE A 256 -17.92 5.73 27.27
N SER A 257 -18.36 6.99 27.15
CA SER A 257 -19.70 7.27 26.67
C SER A 257 -19.74 7.25 25.14
N ALA A 258 -20.75 6.60 24.56
CA ALA A 258 -20.96 6.56 23.13
C ALA A 258 -22.47 6.56 22.80
N PHE A 259 -22.81 6.92 21.56
CA PHE A 259 -24.18 6.88 21.04
C PHE A 259 -24.19 6.69 19.52
N GLY A 260 -25.21 5.98 19.03
CA GLY A 260 -25.41 5.73 17.61
C GLY A 260 -24.40 4.72 17.05
N SER A 261 -24.21 4.72 15.75
CA SER A 261 -23.31 3.78 15.06
C SER A 261 -21.85 4.16 15.29
N VAL A 262 -21.07 3.29 15.91
CA VAL A 262 -19.64 3.48 16.17
C VAL A 262 -18.83 2.31 15.62
N GLY A 263 -17.58 2.59 15.24
CA GLY A 263 -16.57 1.61 14.83
C GLY A 263 -15.46 1.51 15.88
N LEU A 264 -14.97 0.30 16.08
CA LEU A 264 -13.84 0.03 16.96
C LEU A 264 -12.56 -0.05 16.13
N LEU A 265 -11.43 0.43 16.65
CA LEU A 265 -10.13 0.32 16.01
C LEU A 265 -9.05 -0.08 17.02
N ILE A 266 -8.04 -0.78 16.54
CA ILE A 266 -6.86 -1.13 17.34
C ILE A 266 -5.58 -0.73 16.63
N GLN A 267 -4.56 -0.40 17.41
CA GLN A 267 -3.17 -0.39 16.98
C GLN A 267 -2.43 -1.45 17.79
N GLY A 268 -1.80 -2.39 17.12
CA GLY A 268 -1.01 -3.43 17.75
C GLY A 268 -0.04 -4.07 16.79
N PHE A 269 0.84 -4.87 17.33
CA PHE A 269 1.78 -5.68 16.57
C PHE A 269 2.14 -6.91 17.40
N ASP A 270 2.75 -7.86 16.75
CA ASP A 270 3.31 -9.06 17.33
C ASP A 270 4.85 -9.07 17.29
N ARG A 271 5.48 -9.94 18.08
CA ARG A 271 6.92 -10.21 18.08
C ARG A 271 7.18 -11.67 18.34
N PHE A 272 8.09 -12.25 17.59
CA PHE A 272 8.59 -13.59 17.85
C PHE A 272 9.66 -13.59 18.94
N ASP A 273 9.90 -14.75 19.57
CA ASP A 273 10.95 -14.95 20.54
C ASP A 273 12.31 -14.45 20.01
N ASN A 274 13.02 -13.70 20.86
CA ASN A 274 14.33 -13.15 20.53
C ASN A 274 14.39 -12.29 19.26
N ALA A 275 13.26 -11.75 18.81
CA ALA A 275 13.16 -10.88 17.64
C ALA A 275 12.60 -9.50 18.00
N TRP A 276 13.25 -8.43 17.50
CA TRP A 276 12.81 -7.04 17.72
C TRP A 276 11.80 -6.54 16.68
N ASN A 277 11.66 -7.27 15.57
CA ASN A 277 10.78 -6.89 14.48
C ASN A 277 9.32 -6.90 14.91
N LYS A 278 8.57 -5.91 14.42
CA LYS A 278 7.12 -5.87 14.59
C LYS A 278 6.49 -6.65 13.46
N ASN A 279 5.66 -7.62 13.82
CA ASN A 279 4.94 -8.50 12.92
C ASN A 279 3.44 -8.20 12.94
N GLY A 280 2.69 -8.79 12.02
CA GLY A 280 1.24 -8.66 11.95
C GLY A 280 0.53 -9.44 13.06
N ILE A 281 -0.62 -8.93 13.52
CA ILE A 281 -1.56 -9.68 14.34
C ILE A 281 -2.38 -10.55 13.39
N GLN A 282 -2.40 -11.86 13.62
CA GLN A 282 -3.08 -12.77 12.70
C GLN A 282 -4.60 -12.78 12.90
N ARG A 283 -5.06 -12.77 14.14
CA ARG A 283 -6.49 -12.87 14.46
C ARG A 283 -6.88 -11.83 15.49
N VAL A 284 -8.01 -11.18 15.23
CA VAL A 284 -8.67 -10.33 16.22
C VAL A 284 -10.13 -10.75 16.34
N THR A 285 -10.58 -11.01 17.56
CA THR A 285 -11.96 -11.38 17.88
C THR A 285 -12.57 -10.32 18.79
N VAL A 286 -13.81 -9.91 18.53
CA VAL A 286 -14.58 -9.02 19.40
C VAL A 286 -15.86 -9.72 19.82
N LYS A 287 -16.12 -9.75 21.12
CA LYS A 287 -17.42 -10.11 21.70
C LYS A 287 -18.05 -8.86 22.30
N VAL A 288 -19.36 -8.75 22.17
CA VAL A 288 -20.17 -7.71 22.81
C VAL A 288 -21.17 -8.38 23.74
N ASN A 289 -21.13 -8.06 25.03
CA ASN A 289 -21.96 -8.71 26.06
C ASN A 289 -21.86 -10.24 26.01
N GLY A 290 -20.64 -10.76 25.81
CA GLY A 290 -20.34 -12.19 25.70
C GLY A 290 -20.67 -12.83 24.34
N GLN A 291 -21.40 -12.16 23.45
CA GLN A 291 -21.78 -12.68 22.14
C GLN A 291 -20.74 -12.34 21.05
N ALA A 292 -20.46 -13.29 20.16
CA ALA A 292 -19.56 -13.06 19.02
C ALA A 292 -20.10 -11.93 18.13
N PHE A 293 -19.27 -10.94 17.85
CA PHE A 293 -19.66 -9.73 17.15
C PHE A 293 -18.86 -9.50 15.86
N TYR A 294 -17.52 -9.66 15.94
CA TYR A 294 -16.61 -9.47 14.84
C TYR A 294 -15.38 -10.36 15.00
N GLN A 295 -14.89 -10.88 13.91
CA GLN A 295 -13.59 -11.53 13.83
C GLN A 295 -12.96 -11.27 12.47
N HIS A 296 -11.64 -11.13 12.45
CA HIS A 296 -10.87 -11.36 11.24
C HIS A 296 -9.72 -12.34 11.51
N VAL A 297 -9.35 -13.10 10.47
CA VAL A 297 -8.20 -14.02 10.48
C VAL A 297 -7.44 -13.83 9.17
N ILE A 298 -6.20 -13.34 9.25
CA ILE A 298 -5.35 -13.10 8.08
C ILE A 298 -4.54 -14.37 7.80
N ASP A 299 -5.18 -15.40 7.30
CA ASP A 299 -4.57 -16.70 6.99
C ASP A 299 -4.44 -16.97 5.48
N ALA A 300 -5.22 -16.26 4.69
CA ALA A 300 -5.15 -16.30 3.23
C ALA A 300 -5.57 -14.97 2.63
N VAL A 301 -4.83 -14.47 1.64
CA VAL A 301 -5.12 -13.23 0.94
C VAL A 301 -4.91 -13.42 -0.55
N PRO A 302 -5.88 -13.08 -1.43
CA PRO A 302 -5.69 -13.12 -2.87
C PRO A 302 -4.59 -12.15 -3.31
N PHE A 303 -3.71 -12.60 -4.19
CA PHE A 303 -2.68 -11.77 -4.80
C PHE A 303 -3.06 -11.42 -6.25
N PRO A 304 -2.77 -10.20 -6.75
CA PRO A 304 -2.25 -9.04 -6.03
C PRO A 304 -3.36 -8.13 -5.46
N THR A 305 -4.61 -8.36 -5.82
CA THR A 305 -5.71 -7.43 -5.51
C THR A 305 -6.07 -7.43 -4.03
N GLY A 306 -6.22 -8.61 -3.42
CA GLY A 306 -6.56 -8.73 -2.00
C GLY A 306 -5.51 -8.08 -1.09
N THR A 307 -4.22 -8.20 -1.41
CA THR A 307 -3.17 -7.58 -0.60
C THR A 307 -3.30 -6.06 -0.54
N ARG A 308 -3.85 -5.42 -1.57
CA ARG A 308 -4.05 -3.95 -1.62
C ARG A 308 -5.24 -3.46 -0.81
N GLN A 309 -6.10 -4.35 -0.32
CA GLN A 309 -7.22 -4.00 0.55
C GLN A 309 -6.77 -3.42 1.91
N VAL A 310 -5.48 -3.39 2.21
CA VAL A 310 -4.95 -2.74 3.41
C VAL A 310 -5.43 -1.29 3.54
N GLY A 311 -5.57 -0.54 2.44
CA GLY A 311 -6.07 0.83 2.43
C GLY A 311 -7.51 0.97 2.95
N ASN A 312 -8.30 -0.12 2.89
CA ASN A 312 -9.64 -0.19 3.46
C ASN A 312 -9.66 -0.85 4.86
N PHE A 313 -8.69 -1.70 5.15
CA PHE A 313 -8.54 -2.37 6.44
C PHE A 313 -8.07 -1.44 7.55
N VAL A 314 -7.26 -0.43 7.22
CA VAL A 314 -6.76 0.57 8.18
C VAL A 314 -7.50 1.91 8.05
N ASP A 315 -7.36 2.74 9.06
CA ASP A 315 -7.68 4.16 8.95
C ASP A 315 -6.55 4.89 8.21
N PHE A 316 -6.67 4.91 6.89
CA PHE A 316 -5.65 5.46 6.01
C PHE A 316 -5.38 6.95 6.24
N LEU A 317 -6.42 7.73 6.54
CA LEU A 317 -6.30 9.15 6.87
C LEU A 317 -5.48 9.34 8.15
N TYR A 318 -5.81 8.60 9.21
CA TYR A 318 -5.10 8.67 10.48
C TYR A 318 -3.64 8.21 10.34
N GLN A 319 -3.40 7.14 9.58
CA GLN A 319 -2.05 6.66 9.29
C GLN A 319 -1.18 7.74 8.63
N ASN A 320 -1.71 8.43 7.62
CA ASN A 320 -0.94 9.42 6.87
C ASN A 320 -0.82 10.79 7.55
N THR A 321 -1.69 11.10 8.51
CA THR A 321 -1.65 12.38 9.24
C THR A 321 -1.01 12.27 10.62
N GLN A 322 -1.12 11.11 11.28
CA GLN A 322 -0.63 10.90 12.65
C GLN A 322 0.54 9.90 12.71
N GLY A 323 0.90 9.25 11.61
CA GLY A 323 1.98 8.26 11.56
C GLY A 323 1.70 6.97 12.35
N ARG A 324 0.44 6.69 12.68
CA ARG A 324 0.01 5.51 13.43
C ARG A 324 -1.03 4.71 12.67
N THR A 325 -0.86 3.40 12.64
CA THR A 325 -1.75 2.49 11.90
C THR A 325 -2.84 1.94 12.83
N LEU A 326 -4.06 2.42 12.68
CA LEU A 326 -5.25 1.89 13.34
C LEU A 326 -5.96 0.91 12.41
N GLN A 327 -6.10 -0.35 12.81
CA GLN A 327 -6.89 -1.38 12.13
C GLN A 327 -8.36 -1.22 12.47
N LYS A 328 -9.24 -1.23 11.47
CA LYS A 328 -10.69 -1.21 11.67
C LYS A 328 -11.19 -2.58 12.11
N LEU A 329 -12.06 -2.61 13.11
CA LEU A 329 -12.77 -3.82 13.55
C LEU A 329 -14.21 -3.80 13.03
N TRP A 330 -14.41 -3.34 11.82
CA TRP A 330 -15.63 -3.44 11.01
C TRP A 330 -15.24 -3.54 9.53
N VAL A 331 -16.17 -3.99 8.71
CA VAL A 331 -15.97 -4.14 7.26
C VAL A 331 -16.68 -3.01 6.52
N ASP A 332 -15.92 -2.22 5.75
CA ASP A 332 -16.48 -1.20 4.88
C ASP A 332 -17.05 -1.82 3.59
N GLU A 333 -17.94 -1.09 2.90
CA GLU A 333 -18.70 -1.63 1.78
C GLU A 333 -17.83 -2.10 0.60
N GLY A 334 -16.70 -1.43 0.36
CA GLY A 334 -15.76 -1.79 -0.70
C GLY A 334 -14.74 -2.86 -0.31
N ASN A 335 -14.92 -3.53 0.85
CA ASN A 335 -14.03 -4.60 1.31
C ASN A 335 -14.73 -5.96 1.20
N ASP A 336 -14.26 -6.79 0.30
CA ASP A 336 -14.82 -8.10 -0.04
C ASP A 336 -13.91 -9.28 0.35
N LEU A 337 -12.85 -9.03 1.16
CA LEU A 337 -11.98 -10.09 1.67
C LEU A 337 -12.78 -11.09 2.52
N ALA A 338 -12.53 -12.38 2.29
CA ALA A 338 -13.21 -13.46 3.01
C ALA A 338 -12.66 -13.73 4.43
N MET A 339 -11.69 -12.95 4.88
CA MET A 339 -11.06 -13.13 6.20
C MET A 339 -11.95 -12.74 7.38
N TYR A 340 -13.15 -12.18 7.12
CA TYR A 340 -14.04 -11.67 8.15
C TYR A 340 -15.17 -12.64 8.52
N THR A 341 -15.49 -12.67 9.80
CA THR A 341 -16.72 -13.25 10.33
C THR A 341 -17.47 -12.17 11.10
N THR A 342 -18.63 -11.75 10.61
CA THR A 342 -19.42 -10.67 11.20
C THR A 342 -20.91 -10.96 11.08
N GLY A 343 -21.72 -10.31 11.94
CA GLY A 343 -23.17 -10.22 11.77
C GLY A 343 -23.58 -9.18 10.70
N PRO A 344 -24.89 -8.90 10.57
CA PRO A 344 -25.44 -7.98 9.55
C PRO A 344 -24.89 -6.55 9.63
N THR A 345 -24.46 -6.10 10.80
CA THR A 345 -23.87 -4.76 10.99
C THR A 345 -22.43 -4.65 10.51
N LYS A 346 -21.85 -5.74 10.02
CA LYS A 346 -20.46 -5.79 9.55
C LYS A 346 -19.45 -5.26 10.59
N GLY A 347 -19.67 -5.51 11.88
CA GLY A 347 -18.80 -5.02 12.98
C GLY A 347 -19.04 -3.57 13.39
N ARG A 348 -20.09 -2.90 12.87
CA ARG A 348 -20.51 -1.58 13.35
C ARG A 348 -21.41 -1.74 14.56
N LEU A 349 -21.01 -1.19 15.71
CA LEU A 349 -21.77 -1.28 16.95
C LEU A 349 -22.78 -0.13 17.03
N ASN A 350 -24.08 -0.46 17.16
CA ASN A 350 -25.10 0.54 17.40
C ASN A 350 -25.34 0.70 18.91
N VAL A 351 -24.90 1.81 19.45
CA VAL A 351 -24.97 2.11 20.90
C VAL A 351 -26.24 2.89 21.20
N GLU A 352 -27.12 2.30 22.02
CA GLU A 352 -28.39 2.87 22.45
C GLU A 352 -28.28 3.55 23.81
N ALA A 353 -29.06 4.61 24.02
CA ALA A 353 -29.07 5.34 25.29
C ALA A 353 -29.50 4.44 26.46
N GLY A 354 -28.83 4.59 27.61
CA GLY A 354 -29.12 3.87 28.85
C GLY A 354 -28.60 2.43 28.89
N LYS A 355 -28.08 1.89 27.77
CA LYS A 355 -27.50 0.54 27.74
C LYS A 355 -26.00 0.56 28.06
N ILE A 356 -25.53 -0.55 28.63
CA ILE A 356 -24.11 -0.81 28.90
C ILE A 356 -23.66 -1.94 27.98
N TYR A 357 -22.47 -1.80 27.39
CA TYR A 357 -21.86 -2.76 26.48
C TYR A 357 -20.52 -3.20 27.07
N SER A 358 -20.39 -4.47 27.39
CA SER A 358 -19.11 -5.12 27.72
C SER A 358 -18.46 -5.55 26.42
N LEU A 359 -17.24 -5.09 26.15
CA LEU A 359 -16.46 -5.43 24.96
C LEU A 359 -15.26 -6.28 25.39
N ASP A 360 -15.19 -7.51 24.89
CA ASP A 360 -14.06 -8.41 25.06
C ASP A 360 -13.37 -8.57 23.71
N ILE A 361 -12.15 -8.06 23.60
CA ILE A 361 -11.34 -8.10 22.39
C ILE A 361 -10.15 -9.02 22.66
N THR A 362 -9.89 -9.97 21.75
CA THR A 362 -8.74 -10.87 21.85
C THR A 362 -7.88 -10.70 20.61
N LEU A 363 -6.61 -10.35 20.80
CA LEU A 363 -5.58 -10.37 19.77
C LEU A 363 -4.83 -11.71 19.84
N ALA A 364 -4.61 -12.36 18.72
CA ALA A 364 -3.84 -13.61 18.68
C ALA A 364 -2.89 -13.63 17.49
N ASP A 365 -1.73 -14.27 17.69
CA ASP A 365 -0.72 -14.55 16.67
C ASP A 365 -0.95 -15.91 15.97
N SER A 366 0.02 -16.34 15.14
CA SER A 366 0.01 -17.61 14.43
C SER A 366 0.23 -18.83 15.33
N TYR A 367 0.78 -18.66 16.53
CA TYR A 367 1.05 -19.70 17.53
C TYR A 367 -0.02 -19.75 18.61
N ASN A 368 -1.07 -18.93 18.48
CA ASN A 368 -2.18 -18.79 19.40
C ASN A 368 -1.82 -18.20 20.79
N ASN A 369 -0.71 -17.46 20.88
CA ASN A 369 -0.50 -16.60 22.02
C ASN A 369 -1.52 -15.47 21.97
N GLN A 370 -2.13 -15.10 23.12
CA GLN A 370 -3.30 -14.23 23.15
C GLN A 370 -3.14 -13.07 24.11
N THR A 371 -3.61 -11.91 23.70
CA THR A 371 -3.77 -10.74 24.57
C THR A 371 -5.24 -10.38 24.67
N PRO A 372 -5.87 -10.63 25.83
CA PRO A 372 -7.24 -10.21 26.09
C PRO A 372 -7.27 -8.71 26.45
N VAL A 373 -8.33 -8.03 26.00
CA VAL A 373 -8.61 -6.62 26.26
C VAL A 373 -10.07 -6.49 26.61
N HIS A 374 -10.36 -5.90 27.79
CA HIS A 374 -11.72 -5.66 28.24
C HIS A 374 -11.99 -4.17 28.40
N LEU A 375 -13.17 -3.72 27.96
CA LEU A 375 -13.62 -2.34 28.14
C LEU A 375 -15.15 -2.25 28.21
N VAL A 376 -15.65 -1.15 28.76
CA VAL A 376 -17.09 -0.92 28.93
C VAL A 376 -17.48 0.37 28.23
N LEU A 377 -18.53 0.30 27.39
CA LEU A 377 -19.19 1.46 26.82
C LEU A 377 -20.52 1.71 27.52
N ARG A 378 -20.80 2.98 27.80
CA ARG A 378 -22.10 3.44 28.27
C ARG A 378 -22.82 4.18 27.16
N GLY A 379 -24.02 3.77 26.84
CA GLY A 379 -24.90 4.43 25.91
C GLY A 379 -25.45 5.73 26.50
N GLU A 380 -25.04 6.87 25.95
CA GLU A 380 -25.45 8.20 26.41
C GLU A 380 -25.93 9.02 25.22
N LYS A 381 -27.25 9.31 25.16
CA LYS A 381 -27.81 10.17 24.11
C LYS A 381 -27.19 11.56 24.21
N PRO A 382 -26.59 12.08 23.13
CA PRO A 382 -25.98 13.39 23.18
C PRO A 382 -27.03 14.47 23.36
N ALA A 383 -26.83 15.30 24.38
CA ALA A 383 -27.53 16.57 24.53
C ALA A 383 -26.64 17.67 24.00
N TYR A 384 -27.26 18.76 23.51
CA TYR A 384 -26.49 19.95 23.16
C TYR A 384 -25.71 20.46 24.38
N PHE A 385 -24.45 20.77 24.20
CA PHE A 385 -23.63 21.40 25.23
C PHE A 385 -22.80 22.53 24.65
N LYS A 386 -22.44 23.48 25.47
CA LYS A 386 -21.57 24.62 25.10
C LYS A 386 -20.46 24.76 26.14
N THR A 387 -19.21 24.63 25.70
CA THR A 387 -18.03 24.96 26.51
C THR A 387 -17.29 26.13 25.88
N ARG A 388 -16.73 27.00 26.73
CA ARG A 388 -15.98 28.17 26.30
C ARG A 388 -14.49 27.99 26.54
N SER A 389 -13.68 28.59 25.66
CA SER A 389 -12.25 28.75 25.87
C SER A 389 -12.02 30.11 26.60
N ALA A 390 -11.03 30.16 27.47
CA ALA A 390 -10.56 31.42 28.05
C ALA A 390 -9.88 32.29 26.98
N ALA A 391 -9.31 31.68 25.93
CA ALA A 391 -8.71 32.42 24.81
C ALA A 391 -9.77 32.87 23.79
N VAL A 392 -9.73 34.12 23.41
CA VAL A 392 -10.54 34.66 22.31
C VAL A 392 -10.03 34.08 21.01
N LYS A 393 -10.89 33.36 20.29
CA LYS A 393 -10.55 32.80 18.98
C LYS A 393 -10.78 33.80 17.87
N LYS A 394 -9.85 33.87 16.92
CA LYS A 394 -10.09 34.61 15.67
C LYS A 394 -11.27 33.97 14.93
N PRO A 395 -12.16 34.80 14.32
CA PRO A 395 -13.22 34.28 13.46
C PRO A 395 -12.63 33.34 12.40
N ALA A 396 -13.15 32.12 12.31
CA ALA A 396 -12.67 31.11 11.39
C ALA A 396 -13.81 30.16 11.01
N LEU A 397 -13.78 29.68 9.78
CA LEU A 397 -14.63 28.59 9.30
C LEU A 397 -13.74 27.56 8.61
N ARG A 398 -13.80 26.31 9.06
CA ARG A 398 -13.10 25.18 8.43
C ARG A 398 -14.05 23.99 8.28
N PHE A 399 -13.74 23.10 7.37
CA PHE A 399 -14.52 21.87 7.21
C PHE A 399 -13.62 20.70 6.79
N GLU A 400 -14.11 19.51 7.06
CA GLU A 400 -13.56 18.23 6.61
C GLU A 400 -14.69 17.33 6.11
N VAL A 401 -14.37 16.43 5.19
CA VAL A 401 -15.29 15.42 4.67
C VAL A 401 -14.74 14.05 5.03
N THR A 402 -15.54 13.27 5.74
CA THR A 402 -15.21 11.90 6.11
C THR A 402 -16.38 11.01 5.73
N ARG A 403 -16.16 10.02 4.87
CA ARG A 403 -17.23 9.23 4.24
C ARG A 403 -18.28 10.15 3.61
N ASN A 404 -19.56 10.01 3.98
CA ASN A 404 -20.65 10.86 3.49
C ASN A 404 -20.92 12.09 4.38
N LEU A 405 -20.07 12.39 5.35
CA LEU A 405 -20.33 13.45 6.32
C LEU A 405 -19.41 14.65 6.12
N LEU A 406 -20.02 15.82 6.04
CA LEU A 406 -19.37 17.12 6.15
C LEU A 406 -19.41 17.54 7.61
N LYS A 407 -18.26 17.73 8.23
CA LYS A 407 -18.11 18.37 9.53
C LYS A 407 -17.52 19.76 9.33
N ALA A 408 -18.31 20.77 9.63
CA ALA A 408 -17.85 22.15 9.64
C ALA A 408 -17.63 22.63 11.08
N VAL A 409 -16.62 23.49 11.27
CA VAL A 409 -16.28 24.07 12.56
C VAL A 409 -16.08 25.55 12.38
N ALA A 410 -16.84 26.33 13.17
CA ALA A 410 -16.74 27.78 13.17
C ALA A 410 -16.38 28.31 14.55
N ALA A 411 -15.40 29.22 14.65
CA ALA A 411 -15.09 29.90 15.90
C ALA A 411 -16.22 30.87 16.25
N ASP A 412 -16.71 30.76 17.49
CA ASP A 412 -17.80 31.56 18.04
C ASP A 412 -17.40 32.14 19.39
N ASN A 413 -17.15 33.46 19.39
CA ASN A 413 -16.84 34.20 20.60
C ASN A 413 -18.07 34.99 21.13
N SER A 414 -19.27 34.73 20.58
CA SER A 414 -20.48 35.40 21.03
C SER A 414 -20.77 35.10 22.50
N THR A 415 -21.20 36.11 23.22
CA THR A 415 -21.67 35.96 24.60
C THR A 415 -23.09 35.37 24.66
N ASP A 416 -23.77 35.32 23.52
CA ASP A 416 -25.16 34.87 23.41
C ASP A 416 -25.34 33.43 23.85
N SER A 417 -26.46 33.15 24.43
CA SER A 417 -26.85 31.78 24.83
C SER A 417 -27.09 30.85 23.62
N VAL A 418 -27.45 31.46 22.47
CA VAL A 418 -27.73 30.74 21.22
C VAL A 418 -26.52 30.82 20.29
N ALA A 419 -26.01 29.68 19.91
CA ALA A 419 -24.92 29.62 18.92
C ALA A 419 -25.44 29.97 17.52
N GLY A 420 -24.64 30.66 16.74
CA GLY A 420 -24.98 31.04 15.36
C GLY A 420 -25.19 29.83 14.46
N ASN A 421 -26.09 29.93 13.49
CA ASN A 421 -26.31 28.90 12.48
C ASN A 421 -25.24 28.95 11.39
N LEU A 422 -24.96 27.78 10.79
CA LEU A 422 -24.18 27.66 9.56
C LEU A 422 -25.13 27.64 8.37
N THR A 423 -24.91 28.51 7.39
CA THR A 423 -25.66 28.47 6.13
C THR A 423 -24.90 27.66 5.09
N LEU A 424 -25.51 26.62 4.54
CA LEU A 424 -25.06 25.95 3.32
C LEU A 424 -25.75 26.57 2.11
N LEU A 425 -24.97 26.98 1.11
CA LEU A 425 -25.45 27.56 -0.14
C LEU A 425 -25.37 26.51 -1.24
N ARG A 426 -26.45 26.32 -2.03
CA ARG A 426 -26.51 25.42 -3.17
C ARG A 426 -27.37 26.05 -4.27
N GLY A 427 -26.74 26.62 -5.29
CA GLY A 427 -27.42 27.51 -6.24
C GLY A 427 -28.12 28.63 -5.48
N ASN A 428 -29.41 28.79 -5.74
CA ASN A 428 -30.25 29.79 -5.05
C ASN A 428 -30.84 29.29 -3.72
N ARG A 429 -30.56 28.06 -3.30
CA ARG A 429 -31.10 27.48 -2.06
C ARG A 429 -30.14 27.76 -0.90
N ARG A 430 -30.74 28.08 0.25
CA ARG A 430 -30.05 28.24 1.53
C ARG A 430 -30.59 27.22 2.51
N LEU A 431 -29.71 26.52 3.17
CA LEU A 431 -30.04 25.56 4.24
C LEU A 431 -29.33 26.01 5.52
N GLU A 432 -30.12 26.33 6.54
CA GLU A 432 -29.60 26.69 7.86
C GLU A 432 -29.40 25.45 8.71
N ILE A 433 -28.19 25.26 9.24
CA ILE A 433 -27.84 24.14 10.10
C ILE A 433 -27.51 24.67 11.49
N ARG A 434 -28.19 24.13 12.49
CA ARG A 434 -27.89 24.40 13.89
C ARG A 434 -26.63 23.66 14.31
N PRO A 435 -25.83 24.21 15.24
CA PRO A 435 -24.69 23.50 15.77
C PRO A 435 -25.12 22.23 16.52
N SER A 436 -24.39 21.15 16.28
CA SER A 436 -24.57 19.90 17.00
C SER A 436 -24.10 20.01 18.46
N TYR A 437 -23.04 20.80 18.67
CA TYR A 437 -22.49 21.19 19.97
C TYR A 437 -21.49 22.33 19.79
N THR A 438 -21.14 22.99 20.92
CA THR A 438 -20.06 23.98 20.96
C THR A 438 -18.98 23.49 21.93
N GLN A 439 -17.76 23.37 21.46
CA GLN A 439 -16.62 22.95 22.26
C GLN A 439 -15.50 23.98 22.18
N ASN A 440 -15.05 24.48 23.35
CA ASN A 440 -13.96 25.47 23.42
C ASN A 440 -14.18 26.69 22.51
N SER A 441 -15.37 27.27 22.55
CA SER A 441 -15.80 28.38 21.69
C SER A 441 -15.78 28.09 20.19
N GLU A 442 -15.92 26.81 19.81
CA GLU A 442 -16.09 26.39 18.41
C GLU A 442 -17.41 25.65 18.24
N ASN A 443 -18.25 26.15 17.35
CA ASN A 443 -19.48 25.50 16.95
C ASN A 443 -19.17 24.40 15.95
N VAL A 444 -19.69 23.21 16.17
CA VAL A 444 -19.54 22.06 15.28
C VAL A 444 -20.87 21.74 14.61
N TYR A 445 -20.85 21.68 13.29
CA TYR A 445 -22.00 21.41 12.43
C TYR A 445 -21.75 20.12 11.65
N LEU A 446 -22.77 19.28 11.54
CA LEU A 446 -22.71 18.04 10.80
C LEU A 446 -23.77 18.06 9.70
N TYR A 447 -23.39 17.60 8.51
CA TYR A 447 -24.29 17.52 7.37
C TYR A 447 -24.01 16.27 6.56
N ASP A 448 -25.08 15.57 6.14
CA ASP A 448 -24.97 14.39 5.30
C ASP A 448 -24.95 14.80 3.82
N LEU A 449 -23.81 14.62 3.18
CA LEU A 449 -23.59 15.00 1.78
C LEU A 449 -24.44 14.21 0.77
N ARG A 450 -25.07 13.13 1.20
CA ARG A 450 -26.06 12.40 0.36
C ARG A 450 -27.33 13.24 0.10
N ALA A 451 -27.61 14.19 0.96
CA ALA A 451 -28.67 15.18 0.74
C ALA A 451 -28.31 16.24 -0.32
N GLY A 452 -27.05 16.28 -0.74
CA GLY A 452 -26.53 17.13 -1.83
C GLY A 452 -25.30 17.92 -1.43
N LEU A 453 -24.47 18.24 -2.42
CA LEU A 453 -23.24 18.99 -2.21
C LEU A 453 -23.55 20.48 -2.12
N PRO A 454 -23.05 21.21 -1.10
CA PRO A 454 -23.12 22.68 -1.09
C PRO A 454 -22.09 23.27 -2.06
N ASP A 455 -22.35 24.47 -2.57
CA ASP A 455 -21.36 25.26 -3.32
C ASP A 455 -20.42 26.00 -2.36
N SER A 456 -20.97 26.42 -1.22
CA SER A 456 -20.20 27.11 -0.18
C SER A 456 -20.88 27.02 1.19
N LEU A 457 -20.08 27.30 2.22
CA LEU A 457 -20.48 27.39 3.62
C LEU A 457 -20.33 28.85 4.07
N ARG A 458 -21.30 29.37 4.83
CA ARG A 458 -21.24 30.73 5.41
C ARG A 458 -21.53 30.68 6.89
N PHE A 459 -20.68 31.33 7.67
CA PHE A 459 -20.89 31.60 9.10
C PHE A 459 -20.58 33.05 9.40
N GLY A 460 -21.58 33.79 9.83
CA GLY A 460 -21.48 35.27 9.95
C GLY A 460 -21.04 35.89 8.61
N ASN A 461 -19.98 36.66 8.65
CA ASN A 461 -19.38 37.29 7.47
C ASN A 461 -18.35 36.43 6.72
N ILE A 462 -18.07 35.19 7.21
CA ILE A 462 -17.10 34.31 6.57
C ILE A 462 -17.83 33.39 5.61
N THR A 463 -17.42 33.44 4.34
CA THR A 463 -17.87 32.47 3.33
C THR A 463 -16.68 31.65 2.86
N LYS A 464 -16.84 30.33 2.81
CA LYS A 464 -15.83 29.38 2.33
C LYS A 464 -16.42 28.52 1.21
N LYS A 465 -15.78 28.52 0.05
CA LYS A 465 -16.17 27.68 -1.07
C LYS A 465 -15.99 26.21 -0.68
N PHE A 466 -16.97 25.39 -1.03
CA PHE A 466 -16.84 23.94 -0.89
C PHE A 466 -16.04 23.40 -2.09
N ASP A 467 -15.01 22.64 -1.82
CA ASP A 467 -14.01 22.25 -2.82
C ASP A 467 -14.24 20.85 -3.40
N ARG A 468 -15.42 20.26 -3.17
CA ARG A 468 -15.84 18.99 -3.77
C ARG A 468 -16.96 19.26 -4.79
N GLN A 469 -16.72 18.90 -6.05
CA GLN A 469 -17.63 19.22 -7.14
C GLN A 469 -18.63 18.11 -7.43
N VAL A 470 -18.25 16.84 -7.17
CA VAL A 470 -19.05 15.68 -7.58
C VAL A 470 -18.86 14.52 -6.59
N MET A 471 -19.90 13.70 -6.45
CA MET A 471 -19.83 12.40 -5.78
C MET A 471 -19.66 11.31 -6.84
N ILE A 472 -18.58 10.55 -6.74
CA ILE A 472 -18.29 9.36 -7.55
C ILE A 472 -18.72 8.14 -6.73
N PRO A 473 -19.71 7.36 -7.19
CA PRO A 473 -20.23 6.24 -6.42
C PRO A 473 -19.27 5.04 -6.45
N LEU A 474 -19.19 4.34 -5.33
CA LEU A 474 -18.54 3.04 -5.24
C LEU A 474 -19.21 2.03 -6.17
N GLY A 475 -18.42 1.16 -6.81
CA GLY A 475 -18.92 0.01 -7.57
C GLY A 475 -19.48 0.35 -8.95
N LYS A 476 -19.36 1.60 -9.41
CA LYS A 476 -19.86 2.04 -10.72
C LYS A 476 -18.79 2.69 -11.55
N GLU A 477 -18.73 2.35 -12.83
CA GLU A 477 -17.94 3.11 -13.76
C GLU A 477 -18.49 4.53 -13.87
N THR A 478 -17.63 5.51 -13.66
CA THR A 478 -18.02 6.93 -13.64
C THR A 478 -16.91 7.78 -14.25
N SER A 479 -17.32 8.69 -15.13
CA SER A 479 -16.42 9.70 -15.71
C SER A 479 -16.77 11.09 -15.17
N TYR A 480 -15.74 11.85 -14.81
CA TYR A 480 -15.85 13.25 -14.44
C TYR A 480 -14.96 14.10 -15.34
N ALA A 481 -15.57 15.02 -16.07
CA ALA A 481 -14.88 15.86 -17.05
C ALA A 481 -15.06 17.35 -16.75
N THR A 482 -14.01 18.11 -17.01
CA THR A 482 -14.00 19.57 -17.02
C THR A 482 -13.37 20.08 -18.33
N ALA A 483 -13.28 21.39 -18.49
CA ALA A 483 -12.55 21.98 -19.63
C ALA A 483 -11.07 21.53 -19.67
N HIS A 484 -10.48 21.22 -18.49
CA HIS A 484 -9.02 21.03 -18.35
C HIS A 484 -8.61 19.59 -18.04
N LEU A 485 -9.54 18.71 -17.71
CA LEU A 485 -9.23 17.30 -17.40
C LEU A 485 -10.44 16.38 -17.61
N ASN A 486 -10.16 15.08 -17.71
CA ASN A 486 -11.13 14.01 -17.54
C ASN A 486 -10.55 12.94 -16.62
N VAL A 487 -11.35 12.40 -15.68
CA VAL A 487 -10.97 11.26 -14.84
C VAL A 487 -12.03 10.18 -14.96
N ILE A 488 -11.61 8.95 -15.30
CA ILE A 488 -12.49 7.78 -15.38
C ILE A 488 -12.16 6.86 -14.21
N PHE A 489 -13.18 6.51 -13.45
CA PHE A 489 -13.15 5.56 -12.35
C PHE A 489 -13.86 4.29 -12.82
N GLY A 490 -13.15 3.16 -12.88
CA GLY A 490 -13.78 1.85 -13.06
C GLY A 490 -14.51 1.41 -11.79
N PRO A 491 -15.35 0.35 -11.88
CA PRO A 491 -16.17 -0.12 -10.76
C PRO A 491 -15.35 -0.54 -9.52
N GLU A 492 -14.11 -0.97 -9.71
CA GLU A 492 -13.22 -1.39 -8.62
C GLU A 492 -12.12 -0.36 -8.31
N THR A 493 -12.27 0.91 -8.72
CA THR A 493 -11.22 1.92 -8.49
C THR A 493 -11.23 2.43 -7.04
N LEU A 494 -12.38 2.48 -6.39
CA LEU A 494 -12.59 3.12 -5.10
C LEU A 494 -12.83 2.10 -3.99
N PHE A 495 -12.50 2.47 -2.75
CA PHE A 495 -12.85 1.74 -1.53
C PHE A 495 -14.18 2.21 -0.91
N ASP A 496 -14.62 3.42 -1.22
CA ASP A 496 -15.85 4.05 -0.71
C ASP A 496 -16.33 5.11 -1.72
N ASN A 497 -17.53 5.66 -1.54
CA ASN A 497 -17.98 6.82 -2.29
C ASN A 497 -16.98 7.96 -2.17
N LEU A 498 -16.62 8.57 -3.29
CA LEU A 498 -15.63 9.64 -3.34
C LEU A 498 -16.31 10.99 -3.61
N TYR A 499 -16.08 11.95 -2.73
CA TYR A 499 -16.41 13.35 -2.97
C TYR A 499 -15.18 14.03 -3.61
N LEU A 500 -15.18 14.07 -4.94
CA LEU A 500 -14.03 14.52 -5.73
C LEU A 500 -13.97 16.05 -5.79
N GLY A 501 -12.79 16.57 -5.47
CA GLY A 501 -12.41 17.95 -5.73
C GLY A 501 -11.32 18.01 -6.78
N THR A 502 -11.43 18.95 -7.72
CA THR A 502 -10.40 19.23 -8.72
C THR A 502 -10.15 20.73 -8.85
N SER A 503 -8.95 21.09 -9.22
CA SER A 503 -8.63 22.47 -9.58
C SER A 503 -7.62 22.52 -10.72
N PHE A 504 -7.66 23.60 -11.47
CA PHE A 504 -6.70 23.95 -12.50
C PHE A 504 -6.16 25.35 -12.27
N LYS A 505 -4.87 25.53 -12.45
CA LYS A 505 -4.21 26.83 -12.46
C LYS A 505 -3.35 26.93 -13.73
N PRO A 506 -3.53 27.94 -14.56
CA PRO A 506 -2.62 28.17 -15.69
C PRO A 506 -1.21 28.48 -15.15
N GLU A 507 -0.19 28.01 -15.90
CA GLU A 507 1.22 28.32 -15.64
C GLU A 507 1.82 29.07 -16.82
N PRO A 508 2.91 29.86 -16.63
CA PRO A 508 3.56 30.61 -17.72
C PRO A 508 4.04 29.72 -18.88
N THR A 509 4.31 28.46 -18.61
CA THR A 509 4.67 27.44 -19.64
C THR A 509 3.52 27.11 -20.59
N GLY A 510 2.29 27.55 -20.31
CA GLY A 510 1.09 27.21 -21.05
C GLY A 510 0.50 25.83 -20.74
N HIS A 511 1.22 24.98 -20.00
CA HIS A 511 0.80 23.59 -19.75
C HIS A 511 -0.16 23.43 -18.59
N GLY A 512 0.02 24.21 -17.51
CA GLY A 512 -0.88 24.26 -16.36
C GLY A 512 -0.51 23.35 -15.18
N PHE A 513 -1.22 23.55 -14.08
CA PHE A 513 -1.10 22.81 -12.83
C PHE A 513 -2.49 22.28 -12.41
N TRP A 514 -2.62 20.98 -12.31
CA TRP A 514 -3.87 20.29 -11.98
C TRP A 514 -3.79 19.69 -10.59
N THR A 515 -4.81 19.88 -9.78
CA THR A 515 -5.01 19.10 -8.55
C THR A 515 -6.20 18.19 -8.73
N VAL A 516 -6.04 16.91 -8.45
CA VAL A 516 -7.08 15.89 -8.58
C VAL A 516 -7.18 15.14 -7.26
N GLY A 517 -8.32 15.28 -6.57
CA GLY A 517 -8.60 14.63 -5.30
C GLY A 517 -7.61 15.02 -4.18
N SER A 518 -7.52 14.14 -3.19
CA SER A 518 -6.60 14.27 -2.05
C SER A 518 -5.71 13.04 -1.95
N PRO A 519 -4.38 13.19 -1.77
CA PRO A 519 -3.47 12.06 -1.58
C PRO A 519 -3.74 11.25 -0.30
N LEU A 520 -4.60 11.78 0.59
CA LEU A 520 -5.05 11.11 1.81
C LEU A 520 -6.25 10.16 1.57
N ILE A 521 -6.71 10.03 0.32
CA ILE A 521 -7.75 9.08 -0.08
C ILE A 521 -7.10 8.00 -0.94
N PRO A 522 -7.07 6.74 -0.50
CA PRO A 522 -6.46 5.66 -1.27
C PRO A 522 -7.34 5.26 -2.46
N LEU A 523 -6.69 4.82 -3.54
CA LEU A 523 -7.34 4.12 -4.66
C LEU A 523 -7.08 2.62 -4.55
N TYR A 524 -8.11 1.81 -4.76
CA TYR A 524 -7.97 0.35 -4.79
C TYR A 524 -7.34 -0.11 -6.12
N LYS A 525 -7.94 0.28 -7.25
CA LYS A 525 -7.35 0.11 -8.58
C LYS A 525 -7.04 1.47 -9.20
N THR A 526 -6.40 1.47 -10.35
CA THR A 526 -6.05 2.70 -11.07
C THR A 526 -7.28 3.42 -11.59
N ALA A 527 -7.24 4.77 -11.54
CA ALA A 527 -8.12 5.62 -12.33
C ALA A 527 -7.38 6.05 -13.62
N VAL A 528 -8.13 6.41 -14.65
CA VAL A 528 -7.58 6.95 -15.90
C VAL A 528 -7.72 8.46 -15.90
N LEU A 529 -6.58 9.17 -15.92
CA LEU A 529 -6.53 10.63 -15.93
C LEU A 529 -6.12 11.12 -17.32
N THR A 530 -6.95 11.99 -17.91
CA THR A 530 -6.60 12.76 -19.13
C THR A 530 -6.44 14.22 -18.73
N LEU A 531 -5.30 14.81 -19.01
CA LEU A 531 -5.04 16.24 -18.86
C LEU A 531 -5.17 16.94 -20.21
N LYS A 532 -5.79 18.13 -20.21
CA LYS A 532 -6.07 18.95 -21.37
C LYS A 532 -5.34 20.29 -21.22
N PRO A 533 -4.08 20.40 -21.65
CA PRO A 533 -3.37 21.67 -21.58
C PRO A 533 -3.98 22.68 -22.56
N ALA A 534 -3.93 23.97 -22.19
CA ALA A 534 -4.42 25.03 -23.07
C ALA A 534 -3.59 25.13 -24.37
N THR A 535 -2.29 24.86 -24.25
CA THR A 535 -1.36 24.78 -25.37
C THR A 535 -0.58 23.47 -25.28
N PRO A 536 -0.71 22.55 -26.25
CA PRO A 536 0.09 21.33 -26.26
C PRO A 536 1.59 21.66 -26.34
N PRO A 537 2.46 20.87 -25.70
CA PRO A 537 3.91 21.00 -25.82
C PRO A 537 4.37 20.76 -27.27
N SER A 538 5.47 21.40 -27.64
CA SER A 538 6.07 21.21 -28.98
C SER A 538 6.81 19.88 -29.15
N ASP A 539 7.27 19.29 -28.04
CA ASP A 539 8.02 18.02 -28.00
C ASP A 539 7.25 16.94 -27.23
N LEU A 540 6.20 16.40 -27.86
CA LEU A 540 5.35 15.39 -27.26
C LEU A 540 6.10 14.11 -26.83
N PRO A 541 7.06 13.57 -27.62
CA PRO A 541 7.79 12.36 -27.24
C PRO A 541 8.55 12.46 -25.91
N ARG A 542 9.08 13.65 -25.58
CA ARG A 542 9.82 13.91 -24.33
C ARG A 542 8.96 14.53 -23.24
N THR A 543 7.66 14.64 -23.46
CA THR A 543 6.76 15.32 -22.53
C THR A 543 5.78 14.34 -21.90
N ALA A 544 5.72 14.33 -20.56
CA ALA A 544 4.90 13.41 -19.77
C ALA A 544 4.18 14.10 -18.59
N ILE A 545 3.29 13.37 -17.96
CA ILE A 545 2.65 13.76 -16.69
C ILE A 545 3.60 13.44 -15.53
N TYR A 546 3.73 14.38 -14.61
CA TYR A 546 4.45 14.23 -13.35
C TYR A 546 3.55 14.58 -12.19
N ALA A 547 3.61 13.76 -11.14
CA ALA A 547 2.90 14.01 -9.88
C ALA A 547 3.81 14.71 -8.87
N ALA A 548 3.29 15.67 -8.14
CA ALA A 548 3.99 16.27 -7.00
C ALA A 548 4.11 15.26 -5.86
N THR A 549 5.30 15.10 -5.30
CA THR A 549 5.52 14.26 -4.12
C THR A 549 5.35 15.06 -2.82
N PRO A 550 5.06 14.42 -1.67
CA PRO A 550 4.93 15.12 -0.38
C PRO A 550 6.18 15.89 0.04
N LYS A 551 7.36 15.50 -0.46
CA LYS A 551 8.65 16.17 -0.18
C LYS A 551 8.99 17.29 -1.18
N GLY A 552 8.03 17.70 -2.03
CA GLY A 552 8.23 18.76 -3.02
C GLY A 552 8.93 18.30 -4.30
N GLY A 553 9.24 17.02 -4.45
CA GLY A 553 9.79 16.44 -5.67
C GLY A 553 8.72 16.17 -6.74
N LYS A 554 9.16 15.60 -7.86
CA LYS A 554 8.34 15.19 -8.99
C LYS A 554 8.48 13.69 -9.19
N ALA A 555 7.35 12.99 -9.36
CA ALA A 555 7.34 11.57 -9.70
C ALA A 555 6.81 11.40 -11.11
N TYR A 556 7.54 10.68 -11.95
CA TYR A 556 7.12 10.35 -13.30
C TYR A 556 5.85 9.49 -13.30
N VAL A 557 4.83 9.90 -14.05
CA VAL A 557 3.58 9.16 -14.24
C VAL A 557 3.50 8.61 -15.66
N GLY A 558 4.14 9.26 -16.60
CA GLY A 558 4.10 8.93 -18.02
C GLY A 558 2.88 9.52 -18.71
N GLY A 559 2.38 8.81 -19.72
CA GLY A 559 1.17 9.17 -20.46
C GLY A 559 1.32 8.96 -21.96
N LYS A 560 0.16 8.95 -22.63
CA LYS A 560 0.08 8.88 -24.09
C LYS A 560 -0.65 10.10 -24.61
N TRP A 561 -0.06 10.78 -25.57
CA TRP A 561 -0.66 11.91 -26.28
C TRP A 561 -1.65 11.41 -27.34
N ASP A 562 -2.74 12.11 -27.51
CA ASP A 562 -3.69 11.94 -28.61
C ASP A 562 -3.54 13.05 -29.66
N ASP A 563 -4.26 12.90 -30.76
CA ASP A 563 -4.24 13.85 -31.89
C ASP A 563 -4.84 15.23 -31.54
N LYS A 564 -5.52 15.34 -30.38
CA LYS A 564 -6.09 16.59 -29.88
C LYS A 564 -5.15 17.32 -28.93
N GLY A 565 -3.93 16.82 -28.74
CA GLY A 565 -2.96 17.39 -27.79
C GLY A 565 -3.34 17.19 -26.31
N GLN A 566 -4.05 16.11 -26.00
CA GLN A 566 -4.38 15.70 -24.63
C GLN A 566 -3.50 14.52 -24.24
N ILE A 567 -3.13 14.44 -22.95
CA ILE A 567 -2.29 13.35 -22.45
C ILE A 567 -3.05 12.50 -21.43
N THR A 568 -3.06 11.19 -21.61
CA THR A 568 -3.76 10.23 -20.76
C THR A 568 -2.80 9.28 -20.08
N ALA A 569 -2.96 9.12 -18.75
CA ALA A 569 -2.20 8.16 -17.94
C ALA A 569 -3.09 7.47 -16.92
N ALA A 570 -2.69 6.27 -16.50
CA ALA A 570 -3.29 5.60 -15.35
C ALA A 570 -2.65 6.11 -14.06
N ILE A 571 -3.47 6.52 -13.09
CA ILE A 571 -3.01 7.01 -11.79
C ILE A 571 -3.40 6.04 -10.68
N ARG A 572 -2.52 5.85 -9.70
CA ARG A 572 -2.74 4.98 -8.53
C ARG A 572 -2.96 5.76 -7.23
N GLN A 573 -2.81 7.07 -7.27
CA GLN A 573 -3.03 7.96 -6.15
C GLN A 573 -3.52 9.31 -6.65
N PHE A 574 -4.23 10.03 -5.85
CA PHE A 574 -4.54 11.42 -6.10
C PHE A 574 -3.32 12.30 -5.79
N ALA A 575 -3.14 13.34 -6.59
CA ALA A 575 -2.01 14.27 -6.44
C ALA A 575 -2.29 15.60 -7.14
N SER A 576 -1.32 16.49 -7.05
CA SER A 576 -1.19 17.58 -8.00
C SER A 576 -0.28 17.15 -9.15
N TYR A 577 -0.64 17.51 -10.37
CA TYR A 577 0.01 17.06 -11.61
C TYR A 577 0.50 18.24 -12.44
N ARG A 578 1.60 18.02 -13.15
CA ARG A 578 2.14 18.91 -14.16
C ARG A 578 2.49 18.12 -15.40
N ILE A 579 2.50 18.80 -16.54
CA ILE A 579 3.05 18.31 -17.79
C ILE A 579 4.43 18.94 -17.91
N LEU A 580 5.48 18.12 -18.02
CA LEU A 580 6.86 18.58 -18.13
C LEU A 580 7.57 17.88 -19.27
N THR A 581 8.44 18.61 -19.96
CA THR A 581 9.31 18.09 -21.02
C THR A 581 10.68 17.78 -20.43
N ASP A 582 11.16 16.55 -20.60
CA ASP A 582 12.52 16.16 -20.27
C ASP A 582 13.46 16.56 -21.39
N THR A 583 14.44 17.39 -21.07
CA THR A 583 15.41 17.92 -22.04
C THR A 583 16.84 17.54 -21.70
N ILE A 584 17.06 16.83 -20.59
CA ILE A 584 18.39 16.49 -20.11
C ILE A 584 18.54 14.97 -20.16
N ALA A 585 19.46 14.53 -21.01
CA ALA A 585 19.74 13.11 -21.15
C ALA A 585 20.36 12.50 -19.87
N PRO A 586 20.10 11.21 -19.58
CA PRO A 586 20.62 10.53 -18.40
C PRO A 586 22.14 10.46 -18.39
N ARG A 587 22.74 10.49 -17.20
CA ARG A 587 24.18 10.51 -17.00
C ARG A 587 24.67 9.21 -16.37
N GLY A 588 25.85 8.77 -16.77
CA GLY A 588 26.50 7.59 -16.20
C GLY A 588 28.00 7.79 -16.04
N SER A 589 28.54 7.37 -14.90
CA SER A 589 29.98 7.41 -14.63
C SER A 589 30.47 6.13 -13.98
N LEU A 590 31.62 5.62 -14.42
CA LEU A 590 32.28 4.50 -13.78
C LEU A 590 32.85 4.97 -12.42
N ILE A 591 32.39 4.35 -11.33
CA ILE A 591 32.79 4.72 -9.96
C ILE A 591 33.70 3.69 -9.29
N GLY A 592 33.84 2.49 -9.87
CA GLY A 592 34.72 1.46 -9.30
C GLY A 592 34.70 0.13 -10.04
N ARG A 593 35.53 -0.80 -9.53
CA ARG A 593 35.64 -2.18 -10.03
C ARG A 593 35.71 -3.18 -8.88
N PRO A 594 34.71 -3.24 -7.97
CA PRO A 594 34.74 -4.17 -6.84
C PRO A 594 34.72 -5.61 -7.35
N GLY A 595 35.65 -6.45 -6.89
CA GLY A 595 35.72 -7.85 -7.32
C GLY A 595 35.85 -8.07 -8.85
N GLY A 596 36.38 -7.07 -9.58
CA GLY A 596 36.48 -7.12 -11.06
C GLY A 596 35.19 -6.72 -11.80
N GLN A 597 34.09 -6.44 -11.12
CA GLN A 597 32.84 -5.97 -11.70
C GLN A 597 32.94 -4.47 -12.02
N LEU A 598 32.42 -4.05 -13.16
CA LEU A 598 32.27 -2.62 -13.47
C LEU A 598 31.07 -2.09 -12.69
N LEU A 599 31.29 -1.04 -11.91
CA LEU A 599 30.26 -0.36 -11.12
C LEU A 599 30.09 1.07 -11.64
N PHE A 600 28.87 1.43 -12.08
CA PHE A 600 28.54 2.76 -12.58
C PHE A 600 27.53 3.42 -11.64
N ARG A 601 27.68 4.70 -11.39
CA ARG A 601 26.60 5.56 -10.89
C ARG A 601 25.84 6.12 -12.07
N VAL A 602 24.51 6.06 -12.01
CA VAL A 602 23.64 6.55 -13.06
C VAL A 602 22.57 7.43 -12.45
N GLY A 603 22.03 8.36 -13.24
CA GLY A 603 20.97 9.23 -12.82
C GLY A 603 20.41 10.03 -13.96
N ASP A 604 19.20 10.45 -13.76
CA ASP A 604 18.44 11.35 -14.60
C ASP A 604 17.75 12.37 -13.70
N ASP A 605 17.42 13.54 -14.20
CA ASP A 605 16.89 14.63 -13.40
C ASP A 605 15.35 14.68 -13.38
N LEU A 606 14.68 13.99 -14.33
CA LEU A 606 13.23 14.10 -14.47
C LEU A 606 12.51 12.77 -14.76
N SER A 607 12.72 12.16 -15.95
CA SER A 607 11.96 10.97 -16.38
C SER A 607 12.50 9.65 -15.82
N GLY A 608 13.77 9.64 -15.43
CA GLY A 608 14.48 8.45 -14.98
C GLY A 608 15.10 7.68 -16.16
N LEU A 609 15.56 6.44 -15.87
CA LEU A 609 16.16 5.60 -16.91
C LEU A 609 15.10 4.70 -17.54
N ALA A 610 14.87 4.82 -18.83
CA ALA A 610 14.05 3.89 -19.61
C ALA A 610 14.85 2.65 -20.02
N SER A 611 16.12 2.81 -20.44
CA SER A 611 16.97 1.67 -20.78
C SER A 611 18.45 1.92 -20.47
N TYR A 612 19.19 0.82 -20.34
CA TYR A 612 20.64 0.83 -20.16
C TYR A 612 21.29 -0.38 -20.84
N ARG A 613 22.47 -0.19 -21.42
CA ARG A 613 23.20 -1.25 -22.12
C ARG A 613 24.71 -1.04 -22.01
N LEU A 614 25.43 -2.12 -21.72
CA LEU A 614 26.89 -2.11 -21.73
C LEU A 614 27.40 -2.95 -22.89
N LEU A 615 28.33 -2.40 -23.68
CA LEU A 615 29.07 -3.12 -24.70
C LEU A 615 30.56 -3.17 -24.28
N ILE A 616 31.19 -4.31 -24.46
CA ILE A 616 32.63 -4.50 -24.31
C ILE A 616 33.19 -5.03 -25.62
N GLY A 617 34.07 -4.29 -26.26
CA GLY A 617 34.55 -4.63 -27.62
C GLY A 617 33.41 -4.75 -28.63
N GLY A 618 32.35 -3.94 -28.49
CA GLY A 618 31.15 -3.96 -29.31
C GLY A 618 30.15 -5.07 -29.00
N LYS A 619 30.43 -5.98 -28.07
CA LYS A 619 29.56 -7.11 -27.67
C LYS A 619 28.83 -6.80 -26.36
N PHE A 620 27.56 -7.25 -26.28
CA PHE A 620 26.72 -7.05 -25.10
C PHE A 620 27.34 -7.70 -23.85
N ARG A 621 27.30 -6.95 -22.75
CA ARG A 621 27.67 -7.36 -21.40
C ARG A 621 26.50 -7.17 -20.46
N LEU A 622 26.15 -8.20 -19.67
CA LEU A 622 25.02 -8.16 -18.75
C LEU A 622 25.23 -7.15 -17.62
N LEU A 623 24.27 -6.23 -17.46
CA LEU A 623 24.20 -5.23 -16.39
C LEU A 623 22.97 -5.46 -15.53
N ARG A 624 23.11 -5.29 -14.21
CA ARG A 624 22.02 -5.22 -13.25
C ARG A 624 21.88 -3.78 -12.74
N PHE A 625 20.65 -3.30 -12.67
CA PHE A 625 20.32 -2.02 -12.05
C PHE A 625 19.93 -2.22 -10.57
N GLU A 626 20.52 -1.43 -9.69
CA GLU A 626 20.13 -1.33 -8.28
C GLU A 626 19.53 0.06 -8.03
N HIS A 627 18.20 0.10 -7.99
CA HIS A 627 17.44 1.35 -7.87
C HIS A 627 17.64 2.07 -6.53
N LYS A 628 17.97 1.34 -5.44
CA LYS A 628 18.11 1.91 -4.09
C LYS A 628 19.25 2.93 -3.98
N ASN A 629 20.29 2.77 -4.80
CA ASN A 629 21.45 3.66 -4.82
C ASN A 629 21.78 4.19 -6.22
N SER A 630 20.89 3.98 -7.20
CA SER A 630 21.02 4.43 -8.59
C SER A 630 22.34 3.95 -9.21
N THR A 631 22.65 2.66 -9.11
CA THR A 631 23.85 2.06 -9.67
C THR A 631 23.55 0.97 -10.68
N LEU A 632 24.43 0.86 -11.68
CA LEU A 632 24.50 -0.28 -12.60
C LEU A 632 25.81 -1.03 -12.35
N PHE A 633 25.75 -2.36 -12.35
CA PHE A 633 26.96 -3.15 -12.22
C PHE A 633 26.91 -4.42 -13.07
N THR A 634 28.07 -4.89 -13.54
CA THR A 634 28.19 -6.14 -14.26
C THR A 634 27.96 -7.31 -13.30
N VAL A 635 27.24 -8.34 -13.78
CA VAL A 635 26.86 -9.49 -12.96
C VAL A 635 28.08 -10.41 -12.79
N ALA A 636 28.39 -10.80 -11.53
CA ALA A 636 29.58 -11.63 -11.22
C ALA A 636 29.46 -13.05 -11.83
N THR A 637 28.25 -13.61 -11.86
CA THR A 637 27.94 -14.94 -12.39
C THR A 637 27.81 -14.97 -13.93
N ASP A 638 27.97 -13.83 -14.60
CA ASP A 638 27.96 -13.73 -16.06
C ASP A 638 29.26 -14.30 -16.68
N THR A 639 29.32 -15.61 -16.85
CA THR A 639 30.46 -16.32 -17.41
C THR A 639 30.71 -16.02 -18.89
N LEU A 640 29.67 -15.65 -19.64
CA LEU A 640 29.76 -15.29 -21.06
C LEU A 640 30.43 -13.91 -21.20
N GLY A 641 29.94 -12.93 -20.49
CA GLY A 641 30.48 -11.58 -20.56
C GLY A 641 31.84 -11.42 -19.87
N ALA A 642 32.20 -12.25 -18.90
CA ALA A 642 33.51 -12.22 -18.24
C ALA A 642 34.68 -12.45 -19.22
N ARG A 643 34.43 -13.07 -20.37
CA ARG A 643 35.43 -13.35 -21.42
C ARG A 643 35.60 -12.19 -22.41
N LEU A 644 34.71 -11.19 -22.39
CA LEU A 644 34.78 -10.07 -23.31
C LEU A 644 35.99 -9.17 -23.01
N ARG A 645 36.64 -8.70 -24.07
CA ARG A 645 37.80 -7.78 -24.04
C ARG A 645 37.57 -6.60 -24.98
N GLY A 646 38.16 -5.48 -24.70
CA GLY A 646 38.09 -4.25 -25.49
C GLY A 646 37.54 -3.05 -24.73
N PRO A 647 37.30 -1.93 -25.41
CA PRO A 647 36.73 -0.74 -24.82
C PRO A 647 35.31 -0.99 -24.31
N ALA A 648 34.97 -0.37 -23.20
CA ALA A 648 33.63 -0.43 -22.61
C ALA A 648 32.82 0.82 -23.01
N GLU A 649 31.62 0.61 -23.51
CA GLU A 649 30.67 1.66 -23.90
C GLU A 649 29.37 1.43 -23.10
N LEU A 650 28.98 2.41 -22.25
CA LEU A 650 27.70 2.44 -21.56
C LEU A 650 26.73 3.34 -22.33
N ARG A 651 25.58 2.78 -22.70
CA ARG A 651 24.47 3.50 -23.34
C ARG A 651 23.31 3.60 -22.36
N LEU A 652 22.76 4.82 -22.19
CA LEU A 652 21.63 5.13 -21.34
C LEU A 652 20.58 5.87 -22.15
N THR A 653 19.28 5.61 -21.88
CA THR A 653 18.17 6.38 -22.43
C THR A 653 17.15 6.66 -21.34
N ASP A 654 16.41 7.72 -21.47
CA ASP A 654 15.25 8.19 -20.70
C ASP A 654 13.97 8.14 -21.55
#